data_31065a9d75967cee8448f041b486f09b
#
_entry.id   31065a9d75967cee8448f041b486f09b
#
_cell.length_a   1.000
_cell.length_b   1.000
_cell.length_c   1.000
_cell.angle_alpha   90.00
_cell.angle_beta   90.00
_cell.angle_gamma   90.00
#
_symmetry.space_group_name_H-M   'P 1'
#
loop_
_entity.id
_entity.type
_entity.pdbx_description
1 polymer ?
#
loop_
_entity_poly.entity_id
_entity_poly.type
_entity_poly.pdbx_seq_one_letter_code
_entity_poly.pdbx_strand_id
1 'polypeptide(L)'
;MLTLPDTPRQLDETVVIIDIDEKTMQEQGRFPWSRAKMADLVNKLTEAGVVVIAFDIFFSEPETNPVNQIQSRAPDLLSAYKVALNDIKHQVDADTTFAKALNSNDTVLGFLLNNDTYKQRNPLPDTSVLWPKSEQNNSQVTQFLGATVNIPMLQNSATGNGFINAHSENDGFIRKAALVNRVGDKLYPSLALEAARLYTLADSVKTRASAQGDLTFFEGVKFHEHWIQTDEYGQIYIPYKGRAKSFQYYSATDVLTKKVTEQQLEGSVAFIGTSAIGLADLRATPVGLQYPGVEVHANIFEGLLHPEILPSQPTWALGATLLIITFVGCCLSFLSFRKSARFIVTLSVSMAGLVILLNFYLWSVQKISLPLFMPLLLISLLAAYFVFIGSIAEMKHSRKIKSMFNQYVPPDHIEQLIRQRKQLTQQSIKRNMTVLFADIRSFTALSEGMSANQLSDYLNQYLSATTKVIFDHSGTIDKYVGDMIMAFWNAPLEDSDHAKHGVEAAMAMVAGLTSLNKAFAEQRLPPISIGVGISTGEMNVGDMGSVYRKAYTVLGDAVNLGSRVESLTKFYGVAILVTEETMLACPHIAFRLIDKVQVVGKVNATELYEPVNFIADISESQLFEIKKSFTAMQHYNNKNWQLALSLFEELSETALLSDHVYHIFINRIKNTDLQTLAQDWNGAFIHKTK
;
A
#
# COMPACT_ATOMS: atom_id res chain seq x y z
N MET A 1 -0.18 3.41 -20.98
CA MET A 1 0.18 3.35 -22.41
C MET A 1 1.22 2.29 -22.57
N LEU A 2 0.85 1.18 -23.19
CA LEU A 2 1.78 0.13 -23.51
C LEU A 2 2.56 0.58 -24.74
N THR A 3 3.86 0.60 -24.62
CA THR A 3 4.79 0.98 -25.67
C THR A 3 4.51 0.17 -26.93
N LEU A 4 4.19 0.85 -28.03
CA LEU A 4 4.25 0.24 -29.34
C LEU A 4 5.70 -0.19 -29.60
N PRO A 5 5.93 -1.30 -30.30
CA PRO A 5 7.28 -1.69 -30.68
C PRO A 5 7.94 -0.53 -31.44
N ASP A 6 9.21 -0.26 -31.18
CA ASP A 6 9.97 0.80 -31.85
C ASP A 6 10.12 0.56 -33.36
N THR A 7 9.79 -0.63 -33.85
CA THR A 7 9.75 -0.98 -35.27
C THR A 7 8.31 -0.92 -35.79
N PRO A 8 8.04 -0.24 -36.90
CA PRO A 8 6.75 -0.25 -37.56
C PRO A 8 6.31 -1.68 -37.89
N ARG A 9 4.99 -1.93 -37.76
CA ARG A 9 4.42 -3.21 -38.18
C ARG A 9 4.61 -3.35 -39.70
N GLN A 10 5.25 -4.42 -40.14
CA GLN A 10 5.34 -4.76 -41.57
C GLN A 10 4.04 -5.50 -41.96
N LEU A 11 3.16 -4.83 -42.67
CA LEU A 11 2.05 -5.40 -43.44
C LEU A 11 2.30 -5.05 -44.90
N ASP A 12 1.54 -5.63 -45.81
CA ASP A 12 1.65 -5.35 -47.25
C ASP A 12 1.62 -3.85 -47.54
N GLU A 13 2.47 -3.38 -48.45
CA GLU A 13 2.64 -1.96 -48.80
C GLU A 13 1.48 -1.44 -49.64
N THR A 14 0.26 -1.77 -49.28
CA THR A 14 -0.97 -1.40 -50.02
C THR A 14 -1.30 0.08 -49.89
N VAL A 15 -0.86 0.75 -48.84
CA VAL A 15 -1.20 2.15 -48.54
C VAL A 15 -0.02 3.08 -48.79
N VAL A 16 -0.21 4.09 -49.58
CA VAL A 16 0.77 5.17 -49.79
C VAL A 16 0.13 6.53 -49.43
N ILE A 17 0.96 7.44 -48.93
CA ILE A 17 0.57 8.80 -48.62
C ILE A 17 1.21 9.74 -49.63
N ILE A 18 0.36 10.49 -50.36
CA ILE A 18 0.80 11.53 -51.28
C ILE A 18 0.74 12.85 -50.51
N ASP A 19 1.90 13.33 -50.16
CA ASP A 19 2.07 14.45 -49.24
C ASP A 19 2.25 15.78 -50.00
N ILE A 20 1.36 16.73 -49.76
CA ILE A 20 1.57 18.12 -50.16
C ILE A 20 2.46 18.76 -49.10
N ASP A 21 3.72 18.45 -49.19
CA ASP A 21 4.80 18.81 -48.26
C ASP A 21 5.44 20.16 -48.60
N GLU A 22 6.43 20.58 -47.83
CA GLU A 22 7.16 21.83 -48.03
C GLU A 22 7.90 21.86 -49.36
N LYS A 23 8.48 20.72 -49.81
CA LYS A 23 9.12 20.58 -51.11
C LYS A 23 8.13 20.82 -52.25
N THR A 24 6.97 20.23 -52.13
CA THR A 24 5.89 20.40 -53.07
C THR A 24 5.46 21.86 -53.17
N MET A 25 5.33 22.58 -52.03
CA MET A 25 4.99 23.99 -52.01
C MET A 25 6.07 24.89 -52.65
N GLN A 26 7.32 24.56 -52.47
CA GLN A 26 8.44 25.29 -53.10
C GLN A 26 8.47 25.09 -54.63
N GLU A 27 8.28 23.86 -55.10
CA GLU A 27 8.39 23.54 -56.55
C GLU A 27 7.11 23.82 -57.34
N GLN A 28 5.95 23.61 -56.71
CA GLN A 28 4.65 23.67 -57.41
C GLN A 28 3.78 24.91 -57.04
N GLY A 29 4.29 25.73 -56.13
CA GLY A 29 3.56 26.92 -55.63
C GLY A 29 2.65 26.63 -54.45
N ARG A 30 2.20 27.72 -53.81
CA ARG A 30 1.40 27.69 -52.58
C ARG A 30 0.07 26.97 -52.77
N PHE A 31 -0.29 26.12 -51.82
CA PHE A 31 -1.60 25.48 -51.70
C PHE A 31 -2.63 26.48 -51.11
N PRO A 32 -3.93 26.47 -51.51
CA PRO A 32 -4.58 25.49 -52.39
C PRO A 32 -4.27 25.70 -53.87
N TRP A 33 -4.04 24.58 -54.57
CA TRP A 33 -3.79 24.57 -56.00
C TRP A 33 -5.05 24.72 -56.84
N SER A 34 -4.88 25.07 -58.11
CA SER A 34 -5.98 25.02 -59.06
C SER A 34 -6.53 23.60 -59.23
N ARG A 35 -7.81 23.48 -59.49
CA ARG A 35 -8.46 22.18 -59.78
C ARG A 35 -7.84 21.48 -60.97
N ALA A 36 -7.33 22.24 -61.95
CA ALA A 36 -6.60 21.67 -63.08
C ALA A 36 -5.33 20.94 -62.66
N LYS A 37 -4.58 21.48 -61.68
CA LYS A 37 -3.39 20.81 -61.13
C LYS A 37 -3.78 19.58 -60.29
N MET A 38 -4.87 19.64 -59.55
CA MET A 38 -5.41 18.46 -58.84
C MET A 38 -5.82 17.35 -59.79
N ALA A 39 -6.42 17.72 -60.96
CA ALA A 39 -6.73 16.77 -62.02
C ALA A 39 -5.48 16.11 -62.61
N ASP A 40 -4.39 16.88 -62.83
CA ASP A 40 -3.13 16.32 -63.28
C ASP A 40 -2.52 15.33 -62.27
N LEU A 41 -2.59 15.65 -60.98
CA LEU A 41 -2.14 14.72 -59.91
C LEU A 41 -2.93 13.41 -59.95
N VAL A 42 -4.27 13.47 -60.04
CA VAL A 42 -5.14 12.29 -60.17
C VAL A 42 -4.75 11.45 -61.39
N ASN A 43 -4.62 12.07 -62.56
CA ASN A 43 -4.28 11.38 -63.78
C ASN A 43 -2.92 10.70 -63.71
N LYS A 44 -1.88 11.36 -63.09
CA LYS A 44 -0.56 10.79 -62.87
C LYS A 44 -0.57 9.60 -61.92
N LEU A 45 -1.33 9.67 -60.85
CA LEU A 45 -1.50 8.55 -59.91
C LEU A 45 -2.17 7.35 -60.57
N THR A 46 -3.16 7.60 -61.41
CA THR A 46 -3.84 6.56 -62.16
C THR A 46 -2.92 5.95 -63.23
N GLU A 47 -2.18 6.78 -63.96
CA GLU A 47 -1.16 6.32 -64.94
C GLU A 47 -0.12 5.41 -64.26
N ALA A 48 0.17 5.67 -62.94
CA ALA A 48 1.10 4.89 -62.16
C ALA A 48 0.46 3.65 -61.48
N GLY A 49 -0.80 3.33 -61.78
CA GLY A 49 -1.48 2.12 -61.31
C GLY A 49 -2.08 2.19 -59.91
N VAL A 50 -2.30 3.38 -59.35
CA VAL A 50 -3.04 3.55 -58.10
C VAL A 50 -4.49 3.13 -58.31
N VAL A 51 -5.02 2.26 -57.41
CA VAL A 51 -6.36 1.69 -57.53
C VAL A 51 -7.42 2.62 -56.98
N VAL A 52 -7.20 3.19 -55.79
CA VAL A 52 -8.12 4.13 -55.14
C VAL A 52 -7.37 5.38 -54.70
N ILE A 53 -7.95 6.56 -55.00
CA ILE A 53 -7.38 7.85 -54.58
C ILE A 53 -8.33 8.51 -53.59
N ALA A 54 -7.92 8.66 -52.33
CA ALA A 54 -8.71 9.24 -51.24
C ALA A 54 -8.14 10.62 -50.82
N PHE A 55 -9.00 11.62 -50.82
CA PHE A 55 -8.62 12.99 -50.49
C PHE A 55 -8.98 13.35 -49.06
N ASP A 56 -8.00 13.59 -48.21
CA ASP A 56 -8.17 14.24 -46.90
C ASP A 56 -8.23 15.78 -47.08
N ILE A 57 -8.98 16.19 -48.08
CA ILE A 57 -9.19 17.57 -48.53
C ILE A 57 -10.62 17.69 -49.05
N PHE A 58 -11.25 18.83 -48.81
CA PHE A 58 -12.59 19.12 -49.36
C PHE A 58 -12.62 20.41 -50.20
N PHE A 59 -13.54 20.45 -51.15
CA PHE A 59 -13.67 21.48 -52.18
C PHE A 59 -15.06 22.11 -52.14
N SER A 60 -15.33 22.91 -51.11
CA SER A 60 -16.68 23.46 -50.81
C SER A 60 -17.09 24.64 -51.62
N GLU A 61 -16.15 25.27 -52.33
CA GLU A 61 -16.41 26.46 -53.16
C GLU A 61 -15.92 26.25 -54.60
N PRO A 62 -16.63 26.76 -55.62
CA PRO A 62 -16.17 26.72 -57.00
C PRO A 62 -14.85 27.48 -57.17
N GLU A 63 -13.97 26.99 -58.04
CA GLU A 63 -12.78 27.76 -58.44
C GLU A 63 -13.22 28.95 -59.31
N THR A 64 -12.59 30.08 -59.02
CA THR A 64 -12.90 31.28 -59.77
C THR A 64 -12.38 31.17 -61.22
N ASN A 65 -13.29 31.03 -62.22
CA ASN A 65 -12.89 30.92 -63.58
C ASN A 65 -12.19 32.21 -64.07
N PRO A 66 -10.98 32.10 -64.68
CA PRO A 66 -10.20 33.26 -65.12
C PRO A 66 -11.00 34.21 -66.07
N VAL A 67 -11.85 33.63 -66.91
CA VAL A 67 -12.69 34.43 -67.83
C VAL A 67 -13.70 35.28 -67.07
N ASN A 68 -14.31 34.75 -66.03
CA ASN A 68 -15.22 35.51 -65.14
C ASN A 68 -14.48 36.65 -64.43
N GLN A 69 -13.19 36.45 -64.01
CA GLN A 69 -12.38 37.52 -63.45
C GLN A 69 -12.07 38.62 -64.42
N ILE A 70 -11.73 38.29 -65.69
CA ILE A 70 -11.55 39.27 -66.80
C ILE A 70 -12.83 40.02 -67.04
N GLN A 71 -13.95 39.31 -67.13
CA GLN A 71 -15.27 39.91 -67.34
C GLN A 71 -15.68 40.89 -66.26
N SER A 72 -15.38 40.61 -64.99
CA SER A 72 -15.70 41.50 -63.84
C SER A 72 -14.80 42.73 -63.76
N ARG A 73 -13.54 42.65 -64.24
CA ARG A 73 -12.56 43.74 -64.18
C ARG A 73 -12.58 44.65 -65.43
N ALA A 74 -13.06 44.15 -66.57
CA ALA A 74 -13.06 44.86 -67.83
C ALA A 74 -14.40 44.61 -68.61
N PRO A 75 -15.53 45.13 -68.10
CA PRO A 75 -16.86 44.90 -68.71
C PRO A 75 -17.00 45.41 -70.14
N ASP A 76 -16.27 46.46 -70.52
CA ASP A 76 -16.30 47.04 -71.84
C ASP A 76 -15.64 46.19 -72.93
N LEU A 77 -14.69 45.32 -72.60
CA LEU A 77 -14.09 44.32 -73.49
C LEU A 77 -15.09 43.23 -73.93
N LEU A 78 -16.17 43.11 -73.20
CA LEU A 78 -17.18 42.04 -73.37
C LEU A 78 -17.95 42.05 -74.63
N SER A 79 -18.28 43.23 -75.22
CA SER A 79 -19.15 43.32 -76.38
C SER A 79 -18.52 42.81 -77.69
N ALA A 80 -17.18 43.01 -77.83
CA ALA A 80 -16.42 42.59 -79.02
C ALA A 80 -15.98 41.13 -79.06
N TYR A 81 -15.74 40.53 -77.81
CA TYR A 81 -15.14 39.21 -77.72
C TYR A 81 -16.03 38.18 -76.99
N LYS A 82 -17.29 38.46 -76.74
CA LYS A 82 -18.22 37.68 -75.93
C LYS A 82 -18.31 36.20 -76.35
N VAL A 83 -18.33 35.90 -77.62
CA VAL A 83 -18.43 34.52 -78.15
C VAL A 83 -17.11 33.76 -77.86
N ALA A 84 -15.96 34.35 -78.25
CA ALA A 84 -14.64 33.75 -78.03
C ALA A 84 -14.36 33.58 -76.60
N LEU A 85 -14.74 34.52 -75.74
CA LEU A 85 -14.53 34.39 -74.25
C LEU A 85 -15.44 33.31 -73.68
N ASN A 86 -16.65 33.09 -74.21
CA ASN A 86 -17.48 31.98 -73.70
C ASN A 86 -16.92 30.61 -74.10
N ASP A 87 -16.37 30.48 -75.33
CA ASP A 87 -15.71 29.22 -75.74
C ASP A 87 -14.48 28.92 -74.91
N ILE A 88 -13.66 29.94 -74.63
CA ILE A 88 -12.50 29.81 -73.77
C ILE A 88 -12.93 29.51 -72.34
N LYS A 89 -14.01 30.07 -71.83
CA LYS A 89 -14.53 29.84 -70.47
C LYS A 89 -14.74 28.35 -70.17
N HIS A 90 -15.35 27.64 -71.17
CA HIS A 90 -15.54 26.19 -71.02
C HIS A 90 -14.23 25.39 -71.07
N GLN A 91 -13.26 25.86 -71.88
CA GLN A 91 -11.93 25.18 -71.95
C GLN A 91 -11.05 25.39 -70.74
N VAL A 92 -11.19 26.55 -70.08
CA VAL A 92 -10.40 26.89 -68.90
C VAL A 92 -11.17 26.67 -67.60
N ASP A 93 -12.27 25.93 -67.64
CA ASP A 93 -13.04 25.57 -66.42
C ASP A 93 -12.33 24.44 -65.67
N ALA A 94 -11.62 24.83 -64.65
CA ALA A 94 -10.77 23.89 -63.81
C ALA A 94 -11.66 22.93 -63.04
N ASP A 95 -12.84 23.34 -62.54
CA ASP A 95 -13.76 22.44 -61.81
C ASP A 95 -14.26 21.32 -62.76
N THR A 96 -14.62 21.65 -63.98
CA THR A 96 -15.01 20.66 -65.01
C THR A 96 -13.85 19.71 -65.34
N THR A 97 -12.63 20.22 -65.42
CA THR A 97 -11.45 19.41 -65.70
C THR A 97 -11.19 18.42 -64.58
N PHE A 98 -11.29 18.86 -63.33
CA PHE A 98 -11.11 17.99 -62.17
C PHE A 98 -12.27 16.98 -62.06
N ALA A 99 -13.50 17.39 -62.30
CA ALA A 99 -14.66 16.48 -62.30
C ALA A 99 -14.47 15.33 -63.31
N LYS A 100 -13.92 15.59 -64.51
CA LYS A 100 -13.62 14.57 -65.50
C LYS A 100 -12.55 13.59 -64.99
N ALA A 101 -11.48 14.10 -64.35
CA ALA A 101 -10.43 13.26 -63.76
C ALA A 101 -10.98 12.38 -62.65
N LEU A 102 -11.83 12.92 -61.78
CA LEU A 102 -12.48 12.16 -60.72
C LEU A 102 -13.36 11.03 -61.25
N ASN A 103 -14.16 11.31 -62.28
CA ASN A 103 -15.11 10.35 -62.88
C ASN A 103 -14.43 9.21 -63.66
N SER A 104 -13.16 9.40 -64.04
CA SER A 104 -12.40 8.40 -64.79
C SER A 104 -11.63 7.41 -63.87
N ASN A 105 -11.71 7.59 -62.56
CA ASN A 105 -10.92 6.87 -61.58
C ASN A 105 -11.74 6.57 -60.33
N ASP A 106 -11.34 5.56 -59.55
CA ASP A 106 -11.92 5.29 -58.24
C ASP A 106 -11.39 6.31 -57.21
N THR A 107 -12.22 7.33 -56.98
CA THR A 107 -11.86 8.46 -56.13
C THR A 107 -12.83 8.62 -54.97
N VAL A 108 -12.32 8.99 -53.80
CA VAL A 108 -13.10 9.34 -52.61
C VAL A 108 -12.76 10.76 -52.19
N LEU A 109 -13.77 11.61 -52.16
CA LEU A 109 -13.63 12.99 -51.70
C LEU A 109 -13.98 13.10 -50.20
N GLY A 110 -13.09 13.77 -49.46
CA GLY A 110 -13.33 14.15 -48.06
C GLY A 110 -14.40 15.22 -47.92
N PHE A 111 -15.16 15.21 -46.82
CA PHE A 111 -16.02 16.29 -46.37
C PHE A 111 -16.05 16.38 -44.85
N LEU A 112 -16.45 17.54 -44.30
CA LEU A 112 -16.38 17.79 -42.85
C LEU A 112 -17.78 17.84 -42.25
N LEU A 113 -18.10 17.00 -41.29
CA LEU A 113 -19.32 17.05 -40.50
C LEU A 113 -19.21 18.16 -39.43
N ASN A 114 -20.30 18.89 -39.20
CA ASN A 114 -20.37 19.99 -38.24
C ASN A 114 -21.75 20.08 -37.57
N ASN A 115 -21.83 20.89 -36.53
CA ASN A 115 -23.06 21.14 -35.78
C ASN A 115 -23.65 22.54 -36.13
N ASP A 116 -23.23 23.12 -37.26
CA ASP A 116 -23.64 24.42 -37.72
C ASP A 116 -24.49 24.32 -39.00
N THR A 117 -25.80 24.36 -38.84
CA THR A 117 -26.77 24.25 -39.95
C THR A 117 -26.72 25.43 -40.94
N TYR A 118 -26.19 26.59 -40.52
CA TYR A 118 -26.11 27.78 -41.38
C TYR A 118 -24.99 27.71 -42.42
N LYS A 119 -24.06 26.78 -42.29
CA LYS A 119 -22.91 26.63 -43.20
C LYS A 119 -23.14 25.63 -44.35
N GLN A 120 -24.25 24.91 -44.33
CA GLN A 120 -24.51 23.94 -45.39
C GLN A 120 -24.96 24.65 -46.69
N ARG A 121 -24.01 24.92 -47.59
CA ARG A 121 -24.25 25.59 -48.89
C ARG A 121 -24.61 24.60 -49.97
N ASN A 122 -24.11 23.38 -49.93
CA ASN A 122 -24.28 22.34 -50.93
C ASN A 122 -25.09 21.17 -50.36
N PRO A 123 -25.82 20.39 -51.19
CA PRO A 123 -26.53 19.21 -50.73
C PRO A 123 -25.56 18.14 -50.23
N LEU A 124 -25.99 17.37 -49.24
CA LEU A 124 -25.24 16.22 -48.75
C LEU A 124 -25.05 15.19 -49.87
N PRO A 125 -23.89 14.47 -49.89
CA PRO A 125 -23.65 13.40 -50.85
C PRO A 125 -24.61 12.23 -50.64
N ASP A 126 -24.74 11.39 -51.65
CA ASP A 126 -25.33 10.08 -51.44
C ASP A 126 -24.39 9.22 -50.59
N THR A 127 -24.96 8.32 -49.80
CA THR A 127 -24.23 7.46 -48.92
C THR A 127 -24.20 6.02 -49.41
N SER A 128 -23.06 5.38 -49.25
CA SER A 128 -22.88 3.93 -49.51
C SER A 128 -23.36 3.06 -48.36
N VAL A 129 -23.71 3.66 -47.19
CA VAL A 129 -24.12 2.93 -45.98
C VAL A 129 -25.60 2.59 -46.02
N LEU A 130 -25.93 1.31 -46.03
CA LEU A 130 -27.29 0.80 -45.89
C LEU A 130 -27.66 0.68 -44.41
N TRP A 131 -28.56 1.57 -43.96
CA TRP A 131 -29.04 1.65 -42.59
C TRP A 131 -30.54 1.34 -42.51
N PRO A 132 -30.93 0.13 -42.04
CA PRO A 132 -32.33 -0.25 -41.95
C PRO A 132 -33.12 0.65 -40.99
N LYS A 133 -34.37 0.99 -41.33
CA LYS A 133 -35.24 1.80 -40.47
C LYS A 133 -35.43 1.21 -39.07
N SER A 134 -35.40 -0.13 -38.93
CA SER A 134 -35.49 -0.81 -37.66
C SER A 134 -34.30 -0.55 -36.71
N GLU A 135 -33.15 -0.11 -37.25
CA GLU A 135 -31.92 0.19 -36.51
C GLU A 135 -31.74 1.67 -36.18
N GLN A 136 -32.65 2.54 -36.69
CA GLN A 136 -32.53 3.99 -36.59
C GLN A 136 -33.05 4.58 -35.28
N ASN A 137 -34.00 3.87 -34.62
CA ASN A 137 -34.64 4.36 -33.40
C ASN A 137 -33.69 4.29 -32.20
N ASN A 138 -33.53 5.41 -31.52
CA ASN A 138 -32.70 5.52 -30.31
C ASN A 138 -31.27 4.98 -30.47
N SER A 139 -30.71 5.08 -31.69
CA SER A 139 -29.32 4.73 -31.96
C SER A 139 -28.37 5.74 -31.29
N GLN A 140 -27.29 5.25 -30.67
CA GLN A 140 -26.28 6.06 -30.01
C GLN A 140 -25.19 6.57 -30.97
N VAL A 141 -25.23 6.21 -32.25
CA VAL A 141 -24.26 6.70 -33.25
C VAL A 141 -24.25 8.24 -33.24
N THR A 142 -23.02 8.77 -33.19
CA THR A 142 -22.81 10.23 -33.07
C THR A 142 -23.54 10.99 -34.19
N GLN A 143 -24.40 11.94 -33.81
CA GLN A 143 -25.21 12.73 -34.70
C GLN A 143 -24.63 14.12 -34.90
N PHE A 144 -24.59 14.56 -36.16
CA PHE A 144 -24.26 15.93 -36.56
C PHE A 144 -25.47 16.62 -37.16
N LEU A 145 -25.52 17.96 -37.08
CA LEU A 145 -26.62 18.77 -37.58
C LEU A 145 -26.42 19.15 -39.06
N GLY A 146 -25.19 19.14 -39.56
CA GLY A 146 -24.87 19.53 -40.92
C GLY A 146 -23.47 19.10 -41.36
N ALA A 147 -23.08 19.54 -42.55
CA ALA A 147 -21.75 19.27 -43.10
C ALA A 147 -21.26 20.40 -44.01
N THR A 148 -19.97 20.56 -44.11
CA THR A 148 -19.29 21.31 -45.16
C THR A 148 -18.87 20.32 -46.24
N VAL A 149 -19.60 20.29 -47.36
CA VAL A 149 -19.41 19.30 -48.41
C VAL A 149 -18.85 19.93 -49.68
N ASN A 150 -18.39 19.09 -50.59
CA ASN A 150 -17.86 19.50 -51.88
C ASN A 150 -18.93 20.15 -52.76
N ILE A 151 -18.52 20.90 -53.79
CA ILE A 151 -19.46 21.40 -54.79
C ILE A 151 -20.13 20.22 -55.53
N PRO A 152 -21.43 20.31 -55.88
CA PRO A 152 -22.17 19.18 -56.42
C PRO A 152 -21.52 18.53 -57.66
N MET A 153 -20.85 19.32 -58.48
CA MET A 153 -20.16 18.81 -59.66
C MET A 153 -19.04 17.83 -59.31
N LEU A 154 -18.19 18.17 -58.38
CA LEU A 154 -17.10 17.30 -57.94
C LEU A 154 -17.61 16.11 -57.13
N GLN A 155 -18.55 16.40 -56.21
CA GLN A 155 -19.16 15.39 -55.33
C GLN A 155 -19.83 14.25 -56.13
N ASN A 156 -20.54 14.58 -57.19
CA ASN A 156 -21.25 13.61 -58.05
C ASN A 156 -20.32 12.92 -59.07
N SER A 157 -19.12 13.48 -59.31
CA SER A 157 -18.14 12.90 -60.21
C SER A 157 -17.19 11.96 -59.52
N ALA A 158 -17.02 12.06 -58.20
CA ALA A 158 -16.26 11.11 -57.43
C ALA A 158 -17.04 9.81 -57.23
N THR A 159 -16.35 8.66 -57.19
CA THR A 159 -16.93 7.34 -56.96
C THR A 159 -17.48 7.18 -55.55
N GLY A 160 -16.88 7.89 -54.55
CA GLY A 160 -17.32 7.88 -53.17
C GLY A 160 -17.07 9.20 -52.44
N ASN A 161 -17.76 9.38 -51.30
CA ASN A 161 -17.60 10.52 -50.44
C ASN A 161 -17.54 10.03 -48.98
N GLY A 162 -16.54 10.46 -48.22
CA GLY A 162 -16.37 10.07 -46.83
C GLY A 162 -16.02 11.24 -45.91
N PHE A 163 -16.49 11.23 -44.67
CA PHE A 163 -16.12 12.29 -43.72
C PHE A 163 -14.68 12.13 -43.22
N ILE A 164 -14.02 13.28 -42.93
CA ILE A 164 -12.63 13.35 -42.48
C ILE A 164 -12.50 13.75 -41.00
N ASN A 165 -13.62 13.79 -40.28
CA ASN A 165 -13.60 14.19 -38.88
C ASN A 165 -12.79 13.24 -38.02
N ALA A 166 -11.82 13.78 -37.31
CA ALA A 166 -11.11 13.09 -36.21
C ALA A 166 -11.43 13.78 -34.89
N HIS A 167 -12.06 13.06 -33.98
CA HIS A 167 -12.43 13.59 -32.66
C HIS A 167 -11.45 13.17 -31.63
N SER A 168 -10.92 14.13 -30.86
CA SER A 168 -10.10 13.85 -29.67
C SER A 168 -10.99 13.48 -28.49
N GLU A 169 -10.49 12.56 -27.65
CA GLU A 169 -11.07 12.28 -26.36
C GLU A 169 -10.88 13.46 -25.40
N ASN A 170 -11.48 13.40 -24.21
CA ASN A 170 -11.45 14.49 -23.21
C ASN A 170 -10.03 14.91 -22.78
N ASP A 171 -9.05 14.04 -22.95
CA ASP A 171 -7.64 14.31 -22.66
C ASP A 171 -6.86 14.88 -23.87
N GLY A 172 -7.56 15.14 -24.98
CA GLY A 172 -7.00 15.70 -26.21
C GLY A 172 -6.35 14.69 -27.15
N PHE A 173 -6.28 13.40 -26.79
CA PHE A 173 -5.69 12.36 -27.65
C PHE A 173 -6.72 11.69 -28.55
N ILE A 174 -6.31 11.30 -29.74
CA ILE A 174 -7.14 10.51 -30.67
C ILE A 174 -6.75 9.04 -30.55
N ARG A 175 -7.60 8.23 -29.91
CA ARG A 175 -7.43 6.78 -29.81
C ARG A 175 -8.46 6.01 -30.60
N LYS A 176 -9.63 6.61 -30.80
CA LYS A 176 -10.76 6.04 -31.54
C LYS A 176 -11.10 6.89 -32.73
N ALA A 177 -11.65 6.25 -33.77
CA ALA A 177 -12.20 6.93 -34.90
C ALA A 177 -13.59 6.35 -35.23
N ALA A 178 -14.52 7.22 -35.60
CA ALA A 178 -15.81 6.80 -36.09
C ALA A 178 -15.67 6.24 -37.51
N LEU A 179 -16.25 5.07 -37.73
CA LEU A 179 -16.41 4.53 -39.10
C LEU A 179 -17.64 5.10 -39.79
N VAL A 180 -18.68 5.35 -39.02
CA VAL A 180 -19.92 5.96 -39.48
C VAL A 180 -20.38 7.05 -38.53
N ASN A 181 -20.97 8.12 -39.07
CA ASN A 181 -21.62 9.17 -38.33
C ASN A 181 -22.98 9.47 -38.94
N ARG A 182 -23.93 9.99 -38.13
CA ARG A 182 -25.31 10.28 -38.54
C ARG A 182 -25.50 11.76 -38.91
N VAL A 183 -26.15 12.01 -40.02
CA VAL A 183 -26.72 13.34 -40.33
C VAL A 183 -28.17 13.13 -40.80
N GLY A 184 -29.13 13.71 -40.09
CA GLY A 184 -30.55 13.43 -40.30
C GLY A 184 -30.87 11.94 -40.13
N ASP A 185 -31.45 11.32 -41.14
CA ASP A 185 -31.85 9.91 -41.16
C ASP A 185 -30.87 9.01 -41.92
N LYS A 186 -29.69 9.52 -42.28
CA LYS A 186 -28.68 8.79 -43.03
C LYS A 186 -27.38 8.63 -42.19
N LEU A 187 -26.70 7.50 -42.38
CA LEU A 187 -25.34 7.31 -41.96
C LEU A 187 -24.38 7.59 -43.10
N TYR A 188 -23.27 8.22 -42.76
CA TYR A 188 -22.20 8.53 -43.72
C TYR A 188 -20.94 7.78 -43.30
N PRO A 189 -20.18 7.22 -44.28
CA PRO A 189 -18.93 6.53 -43.99
C PRO A 189 -17.80 7.53 -43.77
N SER A 190 -16.77 7.12 -42.98
CA SER A 190 -15.49 7.82 -42.92
C SER A 190 -14.73 7.69 -44.25
N LEU A 191 -13.79 8.61 -44.50
CA LEU A 191 -12.92 8.58 -45.70
C LEU A 191 -12.24 7.21 -45.85
N ALA A 192 -11.69 6.67 -44.75
CA ALA A 192 -11.03 5.38 -44.76
C ALA A 192 -11.99 4.21 -45.06
N LEU A 193 -13.20 4.22 -44.48
CA LEU A 193 -14.19 3.17 -44.70
C LEU A 193 -14.67 3.17 -46.17
N GLU A 194 -14.91 4.35 -46.74
CA GLU A 194 -15.32 4.46 -48.14
C GLU A 194 -14.20 4.05 -49.09
N ALA A 195 -12.95 4.41 -48.81
CA ALA A 195 -11.79 3.94 -49.57
C ALA A 195 -11.65 2.41 -49.51
N ALA A 196 -11.85 1.81 -48.30
CA ALA A 196 -11.80 0.35 -48.15
C ALA A 196 -12.94 -0.35 -48.88
N ARG A 197 -14.15 0.26 -48.91
CA ARG A 197 -15.29 -0.24 -49.69
C ARG A 197 -14.94 -0.33 -51.18
N LEU A 198 -14.39 0.76 -51.74
CA LEU A 198 -14.02 0.78 -53.15
C LEU A 198 -12.88 -0.20 -53.46
N TYR A 199 -11.84 -0.22 -52.65
CA TYR A 199 -10.71 -1.12 -52.82
C TYR A 199 -11.10 -2.59 -52.84
N THR A 200 -12.06 -2.97 -51.98
CA THR A 200 -12.59 -4.35 -51.90
C THR A 200 -13.72 -4.62 -52.91
N LEU A 201 -14.05 -3.67 -53.77
CA LEU A 201 -15.13 -3.74 -54.78
C LEU A 201 -16.50 -4.04 -54.15
N ALA A 202 -16.74 -3.59 -52.92
CA ALA A 202 -18.02 -3.78 -52.28
C ALA A 202 -19.05 -2.75 -52.71
N ASP A 203 -20.26 -3.18 -53.09
CA ASP A 203 -21.35 -2.30 -53.56
C ASP A 203 -21.81 -1.35 -52.43
N SER A 204 -21.85 -1.83 -51.19
CA SER A 204 -22.38 -1.08 -50.06
C SER A 204 -21.78 -1.54 -48.74
N VAL A 205 -21.87 -0.63 -47.76
CA VAL A 205 -21.58 -0.93 -46.34
C VAL A 205 -22.90 -1.25 -45.63
N LYS A 206 -23.03 -2.42 -45.03
CA LYS A 206 -24.21 -2.83 -44.24
C LYS A 206 -23.96 -2.61 -42.77
N THR A 207 -24.97 -2.12 -42.06
CA THR A 207 -24.93 -1.98 -40.61
C THR A 207 -25.47 -3.22 -39.92
N ARG A 208 -25.11 -3.38 -38.66
CA ARG A 208 -25.74 -4.32 -37.73
C ARG A 208 -25.92 -3.65 -36.39
N ALA A 209 -27.12 -3.80 -35.84
CA ALA A 209 -27.46 -3.31 -34.52
C ALA A 209 -28.35 -4.34 -33.79
N SER A 210 -28.30 -4.36 -32.46
CA SER A 210 -29.18 -5.15 -31.61
C SER A 210 -30.09 -4.24 -30.81
N ALA A 211 -31.38 -4.61 -30.75
CA ALA A 211 -32.35 -3.91 -29.92
C ALA A 211 -32.46 -4.54 -28.54
N GLN A 212 -32.36 -3.74 -27.49
CA GLN A 212 -32.62 -4.12 -26.13
C GLN A 212 -33.62 -3.16 -25.48
N GLY A 213 -34.89 -3.55 -25.44
CA GLY A 213 -35.99 -2.66 -25.10
C GLY A 213 -36.17 -1.52 -26.12
N ASP A 214 -36.17 -0.29 -25.63
CA ASP A 214 -36.28 0.90 -26.48
C ASP A 214 -34.95 1.42 -27.03
N LEU A 215 -33.82 0.82 -26.64
CA LEU A 215 -32.49 1.22 -27.09
C LEU A 215 -31.99 0.34 -28.22
N THR A 216 -31.35 0.95 -29.22
CA THR A 216 -30.67 0.26 -30.30
C THR A 216 -29.16 0.45 -30.15
N PHE A 217 -28.47 -0.66 -29.93
CA PHE A 217 -27.00 -0.69 -29.80
C PHE A 217 -26.40 -1.02 -31.15
N PHE A 218 -25.58 -0.11 -31.65
CA PHE A 218 -24.83 -0.30 -32.89
C PHE A 218 -23.70 -1.30 -32.60
N GLU A 219 -23.56 -2.34 -33.43
CA GLU A 219 -22.58 -3.42 -33.23
C GLU A 219 -21.41 -3.33 -34.21
N GLY A 220 -21.61 -2.74 -35.36
CA GLY A 220 -20.58 -2.62 -36.36
C GLY A 220 -21.06 -2.50 -37.80
N VAL A 221 -20.10 -2.58 -38.71
CA VAL A 221 -20.31 -2.49 -40.14
C VAL A 221 -19.78 -3.70 -40.89
N LYS A 222 -20.44 -4.09 -41.98
CA LYS A 222 -20.00 -5.15 -42.86
C LYS A 222 -19.88 -4.60 -44.29
N PHE A 223 -18.70 -4.82 -44.89
CA PHE A 223 -18.46 -4.59 -46.31
C PHE A 223 -17.68 -5.79 -46.86
N HIS A 224 -18.01 -6.18 -48.08
CA HIS A 224 -17.53 -7.42 -48.68
C HIS A 224 -17.71 -8.62 -47.69
N GLU A 225 -16.66 -9.36 -47.37
CA GLU A 225 -16.71 -10.44 -46.40
C GLU A 225 -16.31 -10.03 -44.98
N HIS A 226 -15.79 -8.82 -44.81
CA HIS A 226 -15.27 -8.33 -43.55
C HIS A 226 -16.38 -7.80 -42.63
N TRP A 227 -16.40 -8.31 -41.41
CA TRP A 227 -17.19 -7.80 -40.30
C TRP A 227 -16.30 -7.03 -39.35
N ILE A 228 -16.57 -5.71 -39.22
CA ILE A 228 -15.84 -4.82 -38.34
C ILE A 228 -16.72 -4.48 -37.14
N GLN A 229 -16.35 -4.97 -35.98
CA GLN A 229 -17.03 -4.65 -34.72
C GLN A 229 -16.68 -3.22 -34.29
N THR A 230 -17.68 -2.45 -33.87
CA THR A 230 -17.51 -1.10 -33.32
C THR A 230 -18.05 -1.05 -31.88
N ASP A 231 -17.84 0.09 -31.23
CA ASP A 231 -18.63 0.43 -30.05
C ASP A 231 -20.02 0.95 -30.45
N GLU A 232 -20.87 1.24 -29.46
CA GLU A 232 -22.24 1.72 -29.66
C GLU A 232 -22.34 3.06 -30.40
N TYR A 233 -21.24 3.81 -30.48
CA TYR A 233 -21.12 5.08 -31.19
C TYR A 233 -20.64 4.92 -32.64
N GLY A 234 -20.40 3.70 -33.11
CA GLY A 234 -19.85 3.42 -34.42
C GLY A 234 -18.34 3.67 -34.56
N GLN A 235 -17.59 3.59 -33.44
CA GLN A 235 -16.17 3.88 -33.40
C GLN A 235 -15.33 2.60 -33.23
N ILE A 236 -14.10 2.64 -33.75
CA ILE A 236 -13.06 1.62 -33.55
C ILE A 236 -11.85 2.24 -32.89
N TYR A 237 -11.06 1.42 -32.19
CA TYR A 237 -9.69 1.80 -31.80
C TYR A 237 -8.80 1.84 -33.06
N ILE A 238 -8.06 2.94 -33.23
CA ILE A 238 -7.12 3.10 -34.34
C ILE A 238 -5.91 2.20 -34.12
N PRO A 239 -5.61 1.26 -35.04
CA PRO A 239 -4.48 0.35 -34.92
C PRO A 239 -3.17 1.01 -35.39
N TYR A 240 -2.73 2.06 -34.69
CA TYR A 240 -1.53 2.81 -35.08
C TYR A 240 -0.36 1.89 -35.41
N LYS A 241 0.20 2.03 -36.65
CA LYS A 241 1.32 1.25 -37.16
C LYS A 241 2.63 1.56 -36.44
N GLY A 242 2.81 2.84 -36.08
CA GLY A 242 4.02 3.33 -35.41
C GLY A 242 3.97 4.84 -35.18
N ARG A 243 5.14 5.45 -35.02
CA ARG A 243 5.26 6.92 -34.96
C ARG A 243 4.87 7.56 -36.29
N ALA A 244 4.74 8.88 -36.32
CA ALA A 244 4.48 9.63 -37.57
C ALA A 244 5.48 9.25 -38.68
N LYS A 245 4.98 9.16 -39.91
CA LYS A 245 5.71 8.71 -41.10
C LYS A 245 6.10 7.23 -41.10
N SER A 246 5.26 6.37 -40.48
CA SER A 246 5.39 4.91 -40.55
C SER A 246 4.84 4.28 -41.83
N PHE A 247 4.13 5.02 -42.66
CA PHE A 247 3.73 4.63 -44.00
C PHE A 247 4.69 5.12 -45.05
N GLN A 248 4.57 4.64 -46.29
CA GLN A 248 5.33 5.13 -47.41
C GLN A 248 4.82 6.48 -47.86
N TYR A 249 5.64 7.51 -47.78
CA TYR A 249 5.33 8.89 -48.20
C TYR A 249 6.00 9.23 -49.53
N TYR A 250 5.23 9.81 -50.43
CA TYR A 250 5.72 10.42 -51.67
C TYR A 250 5.31 11.88 -51.70
N SER A 251 6.24 12.75 -52.02
CA SER A 251 5.94 14.17 -52.26
C SER A 251 5.08 14.31 -53.52
N ALA A 252 3.99 15.11 -53.46
CA ALA A 252 3.11 15.30 -54.61
C ALA A 252 3.85 15.87 -55.83
N THR A 253 4.89 16.68 -55.60
CA THR A 253 5.73 17.17 -56.72
C THR A 253 6.51 16.04 -57.43
N ASP A 254 6.94 15.01 -56.71
CA ASP A 254 7.65 13.88 -57.29
C ASP A 254 6.73 13.02 -58.15
N VAL A 255 5.45 12.91 -57.81
CA VAL A 255 4.41 12.27 -58.64
C VAL A 255 4.16 13.12 -59.88
N LEU A 256 3.91 14.43 -59.73
CA LEU A 256 3.68 15.33 -60.83
C LEU A 256 4.84 15.39 -61.82
N THR A 257 6.08 15.26 -61.37
CA THR A 257 7.28 15.28 -62.19
C THR A 257 7.74 13.89 -62.64
N LYS A 258 6.96 12.83 -62.39
CA LYS A 258 7.22 11.43 -62.74
C LYS A 258 8.57 10.89 -62.19
N LYS A 259 8.95 11.37 -60.99
CA LYS A 259 10.14 10.82 -60.26
C LYS A 259 9.80 9.56 -59.49
N VAL A 260 8.52 9.36 -59.14
CA VAL A 260 8.03 8.13 -58.53
C VAL A 260 7.74 7.14 -59.66
N THR A 261 8.21 5.92 -59.53
CA THR A 261 8.05 4.85 -60.54
C THR A 261 6.65 4.20 -60.42
N GLU A 262 6.16 3.65 -61.54
CA GLU A 262 4.91 2.87 -61.57
C GLU A 262 4.95 1.71 -60.55
N GLN A 263 6.08 0.98 -60.47
CA GLN A 263 6.27 -0.14 -59.54
C GLN A 263 6.10 0.23 -58.07
N GLN A 264 6.28 1.51 -57.72
CA GLN A 264 6.14 1.99 -56.34
C GLN A 264 4.68 2.33 -55.94
N LEU A 265 3.82 2.48 -56.95
CA LEU A 265 2.41 2.94 -56.78
C LEU A 265 1.38 1.92 -57.28
N GLU A 266 1.81 0.95 -58.12
CA GLU A 266 0.90 -0.03 -58.72
C GLU A 266 0.18 -0.86 -57.64
N GLY A 267 -1.13 -0.97 -57.76
CA GLY A 267 -1.99 -1.71 -56.82
C GLY A 267 -2.25 -1.02 -55.50
N SER A 268 -1.69 0.17 -55.25
CA SER A 268 -1.81 0.87 -53.97
C SER A 268 -3.11 1.73 -53.88
N VAL A 269 -3.43 2.07 -52.61
CA VAL A 269 -4.42 3.10 -52.26
C VAL A 269 -3.67 4.34 -51.79
N ALA A 270 -3.92 5.46 -52.53
CA ALA A 270 -3.24 6.72 -52.25
C ALA A 270 -4.10 7.64 -51.39
N PHE A 271 -3.66 7.98 -50.18
CA PHE A 271 -4.26 9.05 -49.39
C PHE A 271 -3.52 10.35 -49.64
N ILE A 272 -4.25 11.35 -50.16
CA ILE A 272 -3.71 12.69 -50.43
C ILE A 272 -4.02 13.61 -49.27
N GLY A 273 -2.96 14.16 -48.64
CA GLY A 273 -3.08 15.08 -47.50
C GLY A 273 -1.96 16.11 -47.47
N THR A 274 -1.94 16.93 -46.44
CA THR A 274 -0.99 18.02 -46.28
C THR A 274 -0.16 17.85 -45.01
N SER A 275 1.16 17.93 -45.12
CA SER A 275 2.06 17.99 -43.94
C SER A 275 2.88 19.29 -43.89
N ALA A 276 2.72 20.20 -44.88
CA ALA A 276 3.43 21.46 -44.91
C ALA A 276 3.09 22.39 -43.73
N ILE A 277 4.06 23.15 -43.24
CA ILE A 277 3.91 24.06 -42.13
C ILE A 277 2.80 25.09 -42.40
N GLY A 278 1.84 25.18 -41.47
CA GLY A 278 0.68 26.09 -41.59
C GLY A 278 -0.52 25.51 -42.34
N LEU A 279 -0.39 24.34 -42.99
CA LEU A 279 -1.48 23.57 -43.62
C LEU A 279 -1.68 22.21 -42.89
N ALA A 280 -0.69 21.74 -42.20
CA ALA A 280 -0.68 20.44 -41.54
C ALA A 280 -1.79 20.30 -40.51
N ASP A 281 -2.66 19.32 -40.70
CA ASP A 281 -3.60 18.84 -39.71
C ASP A 281 -2.88 17.88 -38.75
N LEU A 282 -2.22 18.46 -37.74
CA LEU A 282 -1.46 17.69 -36.75
C LEU A 282 -2.33 17.32 -35.54
N ARG A 283 -2.33 16.07 -35.18
CA ARG A 283 -3.17 15.51 -34.10
C ARG A 283 -2.31 14.91 -32.98
N ALA A 284 -2.78 15.06 -31.74
CA ALA A 284 -2.21 14.36 -30.62
C ALA A 284 -2.73 12.91 -30.59
N THR A 285 -1.83 11.96 -30.67
CA THR A 285 -2.14 10.52 -30.67
C THR A 285 -1.31 9.78 -29.64
N PRO A 286 -1.68 8.55 -29.23
CA PRO A 286 -0.89 7.74 -28.32
C PRO A 286 0.56 7.51 -28.74
N VAL A 287 0.86 7.65 -30.03
CA VAL A 287 2.18 7.38 -30.64
C VAL A 287 2.99 8.63 -30.95
N GLY A 288 2.38 9.81 -30.84
CA GLY A 288 3.06 11.09 -31.04
C GLY A 288 2.13 12.28 -30.91
N LEU A 289 2.65 13.42 -30.45
CA LEU A 289 1.88 14.65 -30.25
C LEU A 289 1.63 15.42 -31.57
N GLN A 290 2.43 15.15 -32.59
CA GLN A 290 2.34 15.79 -33.92
C GLN A 290 2.22 14.69 -34.98
N TYR A 291 1.02 14.10 -35.04
CA TYR A 291 0.71 13.02 -35.97
C TYR A 291 -0.12 13.55 -37.15
N PRO A 292 0.26 13.32 -38.40
CA PRO A 292 -0.49 13.81 -39.57
C PRO A 292 -1.91 13.21 -39.61
N GLY A 293 -2.94 14.05 -39.85
CA GLY A 293 -4.31 13.59 -39.93
C GLY A 293 -4.53 12.57 -41.06
N VAL A 294 -3.90 12.76 -42.22
CA VAL A 294 -3.96 11.81 -43.33
C VAL A 294 -3.45 10.42 -42.94
N GLU A 295 -2.43 10.33 -42.08
CA GLU A 295 -1.89 9.05 -41.61
C GLU A 295 -2.84 8.34 -40.63
N VAL A 296 -3.73 9.10 -39.96
CA VAL A 296 -4.82 8.51 -39.16
C VAL A 296 -5.77 7.72 -40.06
N HIS A 297 -6.16 8.29 -41.21
CA HIS A 297 -7.01 7.60 -42.21
C HIS A 297 -6.31 6.37 -42.78
N ALA A 298 -5.01 6.45 -43.05
CA ALA A 298 -4.21 5.33 -43.51
C ALA A 298 -4.18 4.16 -42.49
N ASN A 299 -4.02 4.46 -41.19
CA ASN A 299 -4.08 3.45 -40.14
C ASN A 299 -5.47 2.80 -40.03
N ILE A 300 -6.55 3.58 -40.14
CA ILE A 300 -7.92 3.05 -40.10
C ILE A 300 -8.12 2.12 -41.31
N PHE A 301 -7.74 2.56 -42.53
CA PHE A 301 -7.84 1.76 -43.73
C PHE A 301 -7.09 0.43 -43.62
N GLU A 302 -5.82 0.45 -43.20
CA GLU A 302 -5.02 -0.77 -42.94
C GLU A 302 -5.73 -1.72 -41.93
N GLY A 303 -6.33 -1.15 -40.85
CA GLY A 303 -7.12 -1.93 -39.91
C GLY A 303 -8.39 -2.52 -40.49
N LEU A 304 -9.03 -1.86 -41.43
CA LEU A 304 -10.22 -2.36 -42.11
C LEU A 304 -9.93 -3.51 -43.07
N LEU A 305 -8.76 -3.51 -43.71
CA LEU A 305 -8.31 -4.62 -44.55
C LEU A 305 -7.78 -5.82 -43.71
N HIS A 306 -7.24 -5.56 -42.52
CA HIS A 306 -6.68 -6.52 -41.58
C HIS A 306 -7.40 -6.48 -40.23
N PRO A 307 -8.65 -6.99 -40.15
CA PRO A 307 -9.44 -6.91 -38.90
C PRO A 307 -8.79 -7.53 -37.69
N GLU A 308 -7.84 -8.45 -37.89
CA GLU A 308 -7.09 -9.12 -36.83
C GLU A 308 -6.14 -8.17 -36.05
N ILE A 309 -5.83 -7.01 -36.60
CA ILE A 309 -5.03 -6.00 -35.91
C ILE A 309 -5.87 -4.99 -35.15
N LEU A 310 -7.18 -4.96 -35.35
CA LEU A 310 -8.08 -4.01 -34.69
C LEU A 310 -8.26 -4.37 -33.23
N PRO A 311 -7.91 -3.50 -32.28
CA PRO A 311 -8.27 -3.70 -30.89
C PRO A 311 -9.78 -3.67 -30.71
N SER A 312 -10.35 -4.67 -30.06
CA SER A 312 -11.78 -4.74 -29.80
C SER A 312 -12.10 -4.55 -28.32
N GLN A 313 -13.28 -4.00 -28.06
CA GLN A 313 -13.89 -3.99 -26.74
C GLN A 313 -15.18 -4.82 -26.84
N PRO A 314 -15.10 -6.13 -26.59
CA PRO A 314 -16.27 -6.98 -26.74
C PRO A 314 -17.37 -6.62 -25.73
N THR A 315 -18.63 -6.89 -26.06
CA THR A 315 -19.79 -6.57 -25.21
C THR A 315 -19.73 -7.19 -23.82
N TRP A 316 -19.01 -8.32 -23.67
CA TRP A 316 -18.79 -8.97 -22.37
C TRP A 316 -17.67 -8.32 -21.52
N ALA A 317 -16.92 -7.34 -22.05
CA ALA A 317 -15.77 -6.74 -21.37
C ALA A 317 -16.14 -6.11 -20.00
N LEU A 318 -17.31 -5.46 -19.94
CA LEU A 318 -17.83 -4.90 -18.69
C LEU A 318 -18.12 -6.00 -17.67
N GLY A 319 -18.80 -7.08 -18.10
CA GLY A 319 -19.09 -8.24 -17.25
C GLY A 319 -17.82 -8.92 -16.74
N ALA A 320 -16.81 -9.12 -17.60
CA ALA A 320 -15.51 -9.65 -17.21
C ALA A 320 -14.80 -8.75 -16.19
N THR A 321 -14.84 -7.42 -16.39
CA THR A 321 -14.27 -6.46 -15.44
C THR A 321 -14.96 -6.54 -14.08
N LEU A 322 -16.28 -6.65 -14.02
CA LEU A 322 -17.03 -6.85 -12.77
C LEU A 322 -16.67 -8.16 -12.08
N LEU A 323 -16.50 -9.25 -12.84
CA LEU A 323 -16.05 -10.52 -12.29
C LEU A 323 -14.63 -10.41 -11.71
N ILE A 324 -13.71 -9.76 -12.40
CA ILE A 324 -12.35 -9.50 -11.89
C ILE A 324 -12.41 -8.68 -10.58
N ILE A 325 -13.20 -7.61 -10.55
CA ILE A 325 -13.39 -6.76 -9.36
C ILE A 325 -13.92 -7.59 -8.20
N THR A 326 -14.96 -8.40 -8.44
CA THR A 326 -15.58 -9.24 -7.40
C THR A 326 -14.59 -10.28 -6.88
N PHE A 327 -13.91 -11.00 -7.78
CA PHE A 327 -12.93 -12.02 -7.41
C PHE A 327 -11.77 -11.44 -6.62
N VAL A 328 -11.17 -10.36 -7.10
CA VAL A 328 -10.06 -9.67 -6.42
C VAL A 328 -10.51 -9.12 -5.06
N GLY A 329 -11.69 -8.53 -4.99
CA GLY A 329 -12.28 -8.01 -3.75
C GLY A 329 -12.51 -9.11 -2.71
N CYS A 330 -13.09 -10.24 -3.11
CA CYS A 330 -13.30 -11.42 -2.25
C CYS A 330 -11.96 -12.01 -1.77
N CYS A 331 -11.01 -12.21 -2.68
CA CYS A 331 -9.69 -12.74 -2.34
C CYS A 331 -8.95 -11.84 -1.34
N LEU A 332 -8.88 -10.53 -1.60
CA LEU A 332 -8.24 -9.59 -0.68
C LEU A 332 -8.96 -9.54 0.67
N SER A 333 -10.29 -9.52 0.69
CA SER A 333 -11.06 -9.47 1.94
C SER A 333 -10.86 -10.72 2.77
N PHE A 334 -10.90 -11.90 2.16
CA PHE A 334 -10.75 -13.18 2.86
C PHE A 334 -9.30 -13.41 3.33
N LEU A 335 -8.32 -13.21 2.46
CA LEU A 335 -6.91 -13.48 2.76
C LEU A 335 -6.28 -12.42 3.68
N SER A 336 -6.76 -11.17 3.66
CA SER A 336 -6.23 -10.10 4.51
C SER A 336 -6.78 -10.11 5.93
N PHE A 337 -7.83 -10.91 6.20
CA PHE A 337 -8.46 -10.94 7.51
C PHE A 337 -7.47 -11.35 8.61
N ARG A 338 -7.26 -10.50 9.60
CA ARG A 338 -6.32 -10.70 10.73
C ARG A 338 -4.86 -10.93 10.35
N LYS A 339 -4.42 -10.49 9.19
CA LYS A 339 -3.02 -10.61 8.75
C LYS A 339 -2.22 -9.33 9.04
N SER A 340 -0.90 -9.47 9.02
CA SER A 340 0.00 -8.33 9.21
C SER A 340 -0.07 -7.33 8.04
N ALA A 341 0.21 -6.05 8.31
CA ALA A 341 0.24 -5.02 7.27
C ALA A 341 1.20 -5.37 6.12
N ARG A 342 2.36 -5.96 6.41
CA ARG A 342 3.32 -6.40 5.39
C ARG A 342 2.72 -7.44 4.45
N PHE A 343 2.00 -8.43 4.98
CA PHE A 343 1.34 -9.45 4.18
C PHE A 343 0.26 -8.83 3.27
N ILE A 344 -0.55 -7.89 3.80
CA ILE A 344 -1.61 -7.21 3.05
C ILE A 344 -1.01 -6.43 1.88
N VAL A 345 0.06 -5.65 2.12
CA VAL A 345 0.75 -4.89 1.06
C VAL A 345 1.32 -5.83 -0.01
N THR A 346 2.02 -6.88 0.39
CA THR A 346 2.61 -7.84 -0.56
C THR A 346 1.53 -8.52 -1.41
N LEU A 347 0.42 -8.95 -0.78
CA LEU A 347 -0.71 -9.57 -1.48
C LEU A 347 -1.35 -8.59 -2.47
N SER A 348 -1.57 -7.33 -2.05
CA SER A 348 -2.16 -6.30 -2.91
C SER A 348 -1.28 -5.97 -4.12
N VAL A 349 0.03 -5.85 -3.92
CA VAL A 349 1.00 -5.63 -5.02
C VAL A 349 1.01 -6.82 -5.98
N SER A 350 0.99 -8.06 -5.46
CA SER A 350 0.94 -9.27 -6.29
C SER A 350 -0.36 -9.36 -7.10
N MET A 351 -1.51 -9.03 -6.48
CA MET A 351 -2.80 -9.01 -7.17
C MET A 351 -2.86 -7.92 -8.24
N ALA A 352 -2.35 -6.73 -7.95
CA ALA A 352 -2.24 -5.65 -8.93
C ALA A 352 -1.35 -6.05 -10.10
N GLY A 353 -0.20 -6.66 -9.83
CA GLY A 353 0.69 -7.20 -10.86
C GLY A 353 0.00 -8.25 -11.74
N LEU A 354 -0.76 -9.17 -11.15
CA LEU A 354 -1.52 -10.18 -11.88
C LEU A 354 -2.57 -9.55 -12.81
N VAL A 355 -3.33 -8.57 -12.31
CA VAL A 355 -4.35 -7.86 -13.10
C VAL A 355 -3.70 -7.10 -14.26
N ILE A 356 -2.56 -6.44 -14.02
CA ILE A 356 -1.80 -5.73 -15.07
C ILE A 356 -1.28 -6.73 -16.11
N LEU A 357 -0.69 -7.85 -15.70
CA LEU A 357 -0.17 -8.87 -16.61
C LEU A 357 -1.28 -9.51 -17.45
N LEU A 358 -2.43 -9.82 -16.83
CA LEU A 358 -3.60 -10.33 -17.54
C LEU A 358 -4.09 -9.32 -18.58
N ASN A 359 -4.22 -8.06 -18.20
CA ASN A 359 -4.63 -6.99 -19.12
C ASN A 359 -3.63 -6.81 -20.27
N PHE A 360 -2.32 -6.86 -19.95
CA PHE A 360 -1.27 -6.81 -20.95
C PHE A 360 -1.34 -7.98 -21.95
N TYR A 361 -1.57 -9.19 -21.45
CA TYR A 361 -1.74 -10.38 -22.30
C TYR A 361 -2.96 -10.24 -23.22
N LEU A 362 -4.12 -9.85 -22.68
CA LEU A 362 -5.34 -9.66 -23.44
C LEU A 362 -5.16 -8.58 -24.51
N TRP A 363 -4.50 -7.49 -24.19
CA TRP A 363 -4.21 -6.42 -25.15
C TRP A 363 -3.20 -6.83 -26.22
N SER A 364 -2.09 -7.41 -25.85
CA SER A 364 -0.99 -7.72 -26.78
C SER A 364 -1.31 -8.90 -27.69
N VAL A 365 -1.91 -9.97 -27.15
CA VAL A 365 -2.14 -11.22 -27.86
C VAL A 365 -3.54 -11.29 -28.45
N GLN A 366 -4.56 -10.98 -27.65
CA GLN A 366 -5.97 -11.12 -28.04
C GLN A 366 -6.56 -9.84 -28.64
N LYS A 367 -5.83 -8.72 -28.59
CA LYS A 367 -6.31 -7.39 -29.00
C LYS A 367 -7.59 -6.93 -28.28
N ILE A 368 -7.80 -7.43 -27.05
CA ILE A 368 -8.98 -7.10 -26.23
C ILE A 368 -8.62 -6.01 -25.23
N SER A 369 -9.38 -4.92 -25.20
CA SER A 369 -9.26 -3.83 -24.25
C SER A 369 -10.19 -4.04 -23.07
N LEU A 370 -9.65 -4.21 -21.85
CA LEU A 370 -10.42 -4.20 -20.61
C LEU A 370 -10.08 -2.97 -19.77
N PRO A 371 -11.07 -2.36 -19.08
CA PRO A 371 -10.84 -1.25 -18.16
C PRO A 371 -9.95 -1.66 -16.99
N LEU A 372 -8.74 -1.09 -16.88
CA LEU A 372 -7.76 -1.42 -15.85
C LEU A 372 -7.92 -0.57 -14.57
N PHE A 373 -8.46 0.64 -14.69
CA PHE A 373 -8.52 1.61 -13.59
C PHE A 373 -9.33 1.11 -12.39
N MET A 374 -10.54 0.58 -12.61
CA MET A 374 -11.45 0.18 -11.53
C MET A 374 -10.91 -0.98 -10.68
N PRO A 375 -10.36 -2.08 -11.26
CA PRO A 375 -9.72 -3.13 -10.46
C PRO A 375 -8.56 -2.61 -9.61
N LEU A 376 -7.68 -1.76 -10.17
CA LEU A 376 -6.54 -1.20 -9.43
C LEU A 376 -6.97 -0.24 -8.33
N LEU A 377 -7.99 0.57 -8.57
CA LEU A 377 -8.58 1.45 -7.57
C LEU A 377 -9.14 0.63 -6.38
N LEU A 378 -9.89 -0.44 -6.66
CA LEU A 378 -10.41 -1.32 -5.62
C LEU A 378 -9.29 -1.95 -4.78
N ILE A 379 -8.24 -2.48 -5.44
CA ILE A 379 -7.07 -3.06 -4.74
C ILE A 379 -6.46 -2.03 -3.81
N SER A 380 -6.24 -0.80 -4.30
CA SER A 380 -5.64 0.29 -3.52
C SER A 380 -6.49 0.68 -2.30
N LEU A 381 -7.81 0.81 -2.49
CA LEU A 381 -8.74 1.17 -1.41
C LEU A 381 -8.85 0.07 -0.35
N LEU A 382 -8.94 -1.20 -0.76
CA LEU A 382 -8.99 -2.34 0.16
C LEU A 382 -7.67 -2.50 0.92
N ALA A 383 -6.52 -2.34 0.24
CA ALA A 383 -5.22 -2.37 0.89
C ALA A 383 -5.10 -1.28 1.96
N ALA A 384 -5.46 -0.04 1.64
CA ALA A 384 -5.47 1.07 2.58
C ALA A 384 -6.40 0.81 3.77
N TYR A 385 -7.61 0.31 3.51
CA TYR A 385 -8.60 -0.04 4.54
C TYR A 385 -8.05 -1.10 5.52
N PHE A 386 -7.54 -2.24 5.02
CA PHE A 386 -7.06 -3.31 5.88
C PHE A 386 -5.79 -2.94 6.65
N VAL A 387 -4.88 -2.17 6.04
CA VAL A 387 -3.70 -1.62 6.73
C VAL A 387 -4.13 -0.68 7.85
N PHE A 388 -5.09 0.20 7.60
CA PHE A 388 -5.61 1.16 8.59
C PHE A 388 -6.28 0.44 9.76
N ILE A 389 -7.18 -0.51 9.49
CA ILE A 389 -7.85 -1.29 10.54
C ILE A 389 -6.85 -2.12 11.33
N GLY A 390 -5.87 -2.74 10.66
CA GLY A 390 -4.79 -3.48 11.31
C GLY A 390 -3.98 -2.60 12.27
N SER A 391 -3.62 -1.40 11.83
CA SER A 391 -2.87 -0.43 12.66
C SER A 391 -3.66 0.03 13.88
N ILE A 392 -4.97 0.27 13.74
CA ILE A 392 -5.84 0.60 14.89
C ILE A 392 -5.91 -0.55 15.89
N ALA A 393 -6.05 -1.79 15.40
CA ALA A 393 -6.11 -2.97 16.26
C ALA A 393 -4.80 -3.16 17.04
N GLU A 394 -3.65 -2.96 16.39
CA GLU A 394 -2.32 -3.03 17.01
C GLU A 394 -2.11 -1.91 18.06
N MET A 395 -2.52 -0.69 17.75
CA MET A 395 -2.49 0.42 18.72
C MET A 395 -3.38 0.16 19.93
N LYS A 396 -4.59 -0.36 19.74
CA LYS A 396 -5.48 -0.72 20.86
C LYS A 396 -4.88 -1.81 21.72
N HIS A 397 -4.28 -2.82 21.13
CA HIS A 397 -3.60 -3.91 21.85
C HIS A 397 -2.42 -3.39 22.66
N SER A 398 -1.53 -2.60 22.07
CA SER A 398 -0.41 -1.96 22.76
C SER A 398 -0.85 -1.06 23.92
N ARG A 399 -1.90 -0.24 23.71
CA ARG A 399 -2.45 0.62 24.78
C ARG A 399 -3.00 -0.21 25.93
N LYS A 400 -3.67 -1.34 25.64
CA LYS A 400 -4.21 -2.23 26.68
C LYS A 400 -3.07 -2.83 27.51
N ILE A 401 -2.00 -3.32 26.92
CA ILE A 401 -0.82 -3.84 27.63
C ILE A 401 -0.19 -2.73 28.47
N LYS A 402 0.07 -1.56 27.88
CA LYS A 402 0.62 -0.42 28.63
C LYS A 402 -0.23 -0.05 29.84
N SER A 403 -1.56 0.03 29.69
CA SER A 403 -2.44 0.39 30.80
C SER A 403 -2.49 -0.66 31.91
N MET A 404 -2.30 -1.94 31.60
CA MET A 404 -2.29 -3.02 32.60
C MET A 404 -1.00 -3.03 33.43
N PHE A 405 0.13 -2.73 32.84
CA PHE A 405 1.45 -2.94 33.48
C PHE A 405 2.21 -1.67 33.85
N ASN A 406 1.77 -0.50 33.40
CA ASN A 406 2.48 0.77 33.61
C ASN A 406 2.74 1.15 35.10
N GLN A 407 2.00 0.55 36.03
CA GLN A 407 2.13 0.80 37.47
C GLN A 407 2.95 -0.27 38.18
N TYR A 408 3.23 -1.41 37.55
CA TYR A 408 3.81 -2.59 38.21
C TYR A 408 5.22 -2.96 37.69
N VAL A 409 5.54 -2.56 36.47
CA VAL A 409 6.73 -3.03 35.73
C VAL A 409 7.48 -1.85 35.12
N PRO A 410 8.82 -1.90 35.07
CA PRO A 410 9.62 -0.87 34.40
C PRO A 410 9.18 -0.63 32.94
N PRO A 411 9.25 0.62 32.42
CA PRO A 411 8.84 0.94 31.05
C PRO A 411 9.52 0.08 29.97
N ASP A 412 10.80 -0.24 30.15
CA ASP A 412 11.57 -1.05 29.18
C ASP A 412 11.05 -2.50 29.10
N HIS A 413 10.60 -3.05 30.21
CA HIS A 413 10.00 -4.38 30.25
C HIS A 413 8.62 -4.41 29.60
N ILE A 414 7.86 -3.31 29.66
CA ILE A 414 6.57 -3.19 28.96
C ILE A 414 6.79 -3.25 27.43
N GLU A 415 7.83 -2.61 26.91
CA GLU A 415 8.17 -2.70 25.49
C GLU A 415 8.53 -4.13 25.06
N GLN A 416 9.25 -4.87 25.90
CA GLN A 416 9.56 -6.26 25.63
C GLN A 416 8.31 -7.14 25.61
N LEU A 417 7.37 -6.93 26.54
CA LEU A 417 6.07 -7.61 26.56
C LEU A 417 5.25 -7.37 25.28
N ILE A 418 5.26 -6.11 24.77
CA ILE A 418 4.59 -5.75 23.53
C ILE A 418 5.26 -6.45 22.32
N ARG A 419 6.59 -6.51 22.27
CA ARG A 419 7.35 -7.13 21.17
C ARG A 419 7.17 -8.65 21.12
N GLN A 420 7.07 -9.32 22.26
CA GLN A 420 6.97 -10.79 22.33
C GLN A 420 5.61 -11.33 21.88
N ARG A 421 4.59 -10.48 21.64
CA ARG A 421 3.22 -10.88 21.24
C ARG A 421 2.64 -12.07 22.01
N LYS A 422 3.22 -12.41 23.17
CA LYS A 422 2.64 -13.46 24.01
C LYS A 422 1.25 -13.01 24.43
N GLN A 423 0.26 -13.83 24.14
CA GLN A 423 -1.07 -13.66 24.74
C GLN A 423 -0.87 -13.76 26.25
N LEU A 424 -0.85 -12.61 26.91
CA LEU A 424 -0.94 -12.56 28.36
C LEU A 424 -2.34 -13.13 28.68
N THR A 425 -2.36 -14.41 28.93
CA THR A 425 -3.57 -15.11 29.32
C THR A 425 -4.04 -14.51 30.64
N GLN A 426 -5.31 -14.11 30.71
CA GLN A 426 -5.98 -13.65 31.95
C GLN A 426 -6.07 -14.77 33.01
N GLN A 427 -5.53 -15.96 32.73
CA GLN A 427 -5.50 -17.10 33.65
C GLN A 427 -4.23 -17.03 34.49
N SER A 428 -4.37 -17.29 35.80
CA SER A 428 -3.22 -17.46 36.70
C SER A 428 -2.40 -18.68 36.29
N ILE A 429 -1.10 -18.50 36.25
CA ILE A 429 -0.13 -19.57 35.94
C ILE A 429 0.74 -19.89 37.15
N LYS A 430 1.06 -21.16 37.33
CA LYS A 430 1.96 -21.63 38.36
C LYS A 430 3.40 -21.52 37.87
N ARG A 431 4.26 -20.83 38.65
CA ARG A 431 5.69 -20.63 38.37
C ARG A 431 6.52 -20.73 39.62
N ASN A 432 7.79 -21.14 39.47
CA ASN A 432 8.79 -20.93 40.49
C ASN A 432 9.26 -19.47 40.46
N MET A 433 9.11 -18.75 41.55
CA MET A 433 9.28 -17.29 41.62
C MET A 433 9.97 -16.91 42.93
N THR A 434 10.48 -15.70 42.98
CA THR A 434 11.00 -15.10 44.21
C THR A 434 10.13 -13.92 44.61
N VAL A 435 9.76 -13.85 45.89
CA VAL A 435 9.00 -12.75 46.49
C VAL A 435 9.84 -12.07 47.56
N LEU A 436 9.73 -10.75 47.63
CA LEU A 436 10.38 -9.91 48.62
C LEU A 436 9.34 -9.11 49.38
N PHE A 437 9.48 -9.07 50.67
CA PHE A 437 8.78 -8.16 51.58
C PHE A 437 9.80 -7.28 52.26
N ALA A 438 9.58 -5.97 52.29
CA ALA A 438 10.41 -5.00 52.97
C ALA A 438 9.55 -4.05 53.80
N ASP A 439 9.84 -3.88 55.07
CA ASP A 439 9.07 -3.04 55.99
C ASP A 439 10.01 -2.13 56.82
N ILE A 440 9.51 -0.91 57.14
CA ILE A 440 10.31 0.05 57.94
C ILE A 440 10.24 -0.34 59.39
N ARG A 441 11.40 -0.44 60.04
CA ARG A 441 11.48 -0.74 61.46
C ARG A 441 10.93 0.38 62.34
N SER A 442 10.04 0.01 63.27
CA SER A 442 9.42 0.94 64.22
C SER A 442 8.66 2.09 63.53
N PHE A 443 8.08 1.85 62.35
CA PHE A 443 7.35 2.87 61.58
C PHE A 443 6.22 3.54 62.38
N THR A 444 5.46 2.80 63.21
CA THR A 444 4.39 3.36 64.02
C THR A 444 4.93 4.48 64.95
N ALA A 445 6.04 4.28 65.61
CA ALA A 445 6.66 5.28 66.50
C ALA A 445 7.22 6.48 65.65
N LEU A 446 7.72 6.24 64.44
CA LEU A 446 8.20 7.28 63.54
C LEU A 446 7.04 8.16 63.03
N SER A 447 5.89 7.54 62.72
CA SER A 447 4.72 8.22 62.17
C SER A 447 3.99 9.10 63.20
N GLU A 448 3.98 8.74 64.49
CA GLU A 448 3.38 9.51 65.55
C GLU A 448 4.02 10.91 65.76
N GLY A 449 5.27 11.06 65.38
CA GLY A 449 6.02 12.34 65.47
C GLY A 449 5.88 13.29 64.31
N MET A 450 5.17 12.92 63.24
CA MET A 450 5.09 13.68 61.96
C MET A 450 3.69 14.16 61.66
N SER A 451 3.57 15.34 60.98
CA SER A 451 2.32 15.75 60.35
C SER A 451 2.00 14.84 59.15
N ALA A 452 0.74 14.76 58.77
CA ALA A 452 0.30 13.91 57.63
C ALA A 452 1.06 14.21 56.31
N ASN A 453 1.33 15.49 56.02
CA ASN A 453 2.08 15.88 54.83
C ASN A 453 3.55 15.45 54.94
N GLN A 454 4.20 15.67 56.08
CA GLN A 454 5.59 15.23 56.28
C GLN A 454 5.73 13.72 56.17
N LEU A 455 4.79 12.97 56.76
CA LEU A 455 4.77 11.51 56.66
C LEU A 455 4.60 11.03 55.21
N SER A 456 3.72 11.69 54.46
CA SER A 456 3.52 11.36 53.05
C SER A 456 4.80 11.62 52.21
N ASP A 457 5.44 12.78 52.38
CA ASP A 457 6.69 13.11 51.69
C ASP A 457 7.84 12.20 52.06
N TYR A 458 7.95 11.83 53.34
CA TYR A 458 8.94 10.91 53.86
C TYR A 458 8.76 9.50 53.25
N LEU A 459 7.53 8.96 53.27
CA LEU A 459 7.21 7.69 52.66
C LEU A 459 7.45 7.70 51.14
N ASN A 460 7.04 8.75 50.47
CA ASN A 460 7.23 8.86 49.01
C ASN A 460 8.69 8.85 48.61
N GLN A 461 9.58 9.50 49.39
CA GLN A 461 11.01 9.46 49.16
C GLN A 461 11.57 8.03 49.35
N TYR A 462 11.19 7.34 50.42
CA TYR A 462 11.57 5.96 50.68
C TYR A 462 11.05 5.01 49.59
N LEU A 463 9.75 5.03 49.32
CA LEU A 463 9.10 4.18 48.32
C LEU A 463 9.70 4.37 46.94
N SER A 464 9.99 5.64 46.55
CA SER A 464 10.58 5.93 45.25
C SER A 464 12.01 5.40 45.13
N ALA A 465 12.84 5.61 46.15
CA ALA A 465 14.23 5.12 46.17
C ALA A 465 14.30 3.60 46.11
N THR A 466 13.52 2.91 46.93
CA THR A 466 13.50 1.44 47.00
C THR A 466 12.84 0.79 45.78
N THR A 467 11.77 1.38 45.24
CA THR A 467 11.13 0.94 43.99
C THR A 467 12.10 1.02 42.82
N LYS A 468 12.89 2.10 42.75
CA LYS A 468 13.92 2.21 41.72
C LYS A 468 14.91 1.08 41.76
N VAL A 469 15.41 0.72 42.96
CA VAL A 469 16.34 -0.41 43.16
C VAL A 469 15.70 -1.71 42.70
N ILE A 470 14.45 -1.98 43.08
CA ILE A 470 13.71 -3.18 42.65
C ILE A 470 13.60 -3.22 41.10
N PHE A 471 13.30 -2.10 40.47
CA PHE A 471 13.22 -2.02 39.02
C PHE A 471 14.55 -2.18 38.31
N ASP A 472 15.61 -1.58 38.87
CA ASP A 472 16.98 -1.72 38.33
C ASP A 472 17.47 -3.19 38.39
N HIS A 473 16.86 -4.02 39.27
CA HIS A 473 17.11 -5.47 39.37
C HIS A 473 15.99 -6.33 38.78
N SER A 474 15.23 -5.78 37.80
CA SER A 474 14.19 -6.51 37.05
C SER A 474 12.99 -7.00 37.88
N GLY A 475 12.76 -6.44 39.03
CA GLY A 475 11.63 -6.78 39.89
C GLY A 475 10.31 -6.16 39.45
N THR A 476 9.24 -6.79 39.86
CA THR A 476 7.86 -6.33 39.66
C THR A 476 7.27 -5.91 40.98
N ILE A 477 6.77 -4.70 41.14
CA ILE A 477 6.08 -4.28 42.35
C ILE A 477 4.68 -4.90 42.37
N ASP A 478 4.33 -5.59 43.44
CA ASP A 478 2.94 -6.05 43.66
C ASP A 478 2.08 -4.91 44.21
N LYS A 479 2.42 -4.47 45.41
CA LYS A 479 1.68 -3.43 46.13
C LYS A 479 2.52 -2.81 47.25
N TYR A 480 2.04 -1.67 47.72
CA TYR A 480 2.43 -1.06 48.96
C TYR A 480 1.32 -1.27 50.01
N VAL A 481 1.66 -1.66 51.21
CA VAL A 481 0.73 -1.82 52.36
C VAL A 481 1.25 -0.98 53.51
N GLY A 482 0.81 0.31 53.53
CA GLY A 482 1.45 1.29 54.44
C GLY A 482 2.89 1.57 53.99
N ASP A 483 3.84 1.25 54.87
CA ASP A 483 5.27 1.36 54.62
C ASP A 483 5.91 0.07 54.05
N MET A 484 5.18 -1.04 54.04
CA MET A 484 5.63 -2.30 53.49
C MET A 484 5.58 -2.33 51.97
N ILE A 485 6.66 -2.78 51.36
CA ILE A 485 6.79 -3.05 49.92
C ILE A 485 6.70 -4.54 49.67
N MET A 486 5.87 -4.97 48.76
CA MET A 486 5.84 -6.32 48.23
C MET A 486 6.27 -6.31 46.78
N ALA A 487 7.26 -7.10 46.42
CA ALA A 487 7.77 -7.24 45.06
C ALA A 487 8.05 -8.71 44.72
N PHE A 488 8.09 -9.05 43.44
CA PHE A 488 8.39 -10.40 42.98
C PHE A 488 9.16 -10.41 41.66
N TRP A 489 9.79 -11.54 41.34
CA TRP A 489 10.59 -11.78 40.13
C TRP A 489 10.09 -13.01 39.36
N ASN A 490 10.44 -13.14 38.10
CA ASN A 490 10.05 -14.17 37.13
C ASN A 490 8.62 -14.03 36.60
N ALA A 491 8.01 -12.85 36.70
CA ALA A 491 6.76 -12.48 36.05
C ALA A 491 6.62 -10.95 36.00
N PRO A 492 5.96 -10.37 34.97
CA PRO A 492 5.35 -11.04 33.85
C PRO A 492 6.36 -11.59 32.82
N LEU A 493 7.57 -11.07 32.77
CA LEU A 493 8.69 -11.60 31.97
C LEU A 493 9.33 -12.79 32.70
N GLU A 494 9.83 -13.75 31.91
CA GLU A 494 10.59 -14.87 32.43
C GLU A 494 12.00 -14.38 32.79
N ASP A 495 12.44 -14.74 33.98
CA ASP A 495 13.76 -14.43 34.55
C ASP A 495 14.34 -15.69 35.21
N SER A 496 15.34 -16.31 34.57
CA SER A 496 16.00 -17.51 35.09
C SER A 496 16.79 -17.25 36.39
N ASP A 497 17.23 -16.00 36.59
CA ASP A 497 18.04 -15.57 37.71
C ASP A 497 17.23 -14.83 38.78
N HIS A 498 15.92 -15.07 38.84
CA HIS A 498 14.95 -14.34 39.67
C HIS A 498 15.34 -14.32 41.17
N ALA A 499 15.91 -15.40 41.72
CA ALA A 499 16.33 -15.44 43.11
C ALA A 499 17.57 -14.55 43.34
N LYS A 500 18.51 -14.59 42.41
CA LYS A 500 19.72 -13.76 42.43
C LYS A 500 19.32 -12.28 42.39
N HIS A 501 18.52 -11.88 41.42
CA HIS A 501 18.07 -10.49 41.28
C HIS A 501 17.28 -10.01 42.51
N GLY A 502 16.48 -10.87 43.11
CA GLY A 502 15.75 -10.56 44.35
C GLY A 502 16.68 -10.31 45.55
N VAL A 503 17.72 -11.12 45.73
CA VAL A 503 18.69 -10.95 46.82
C VAL A 503 19.59 -9.74 46.57
N GLU A 504 20.08 -9.56 45.37
CA GLU A 504 20.88 -8.38 44.97
C GLU A 504 20.08 -7.07 45.17
N ALA A 505 18.80 -7.06 44.81
CA ALA A 505 17.92 -5.91 45.05
C ALA A 505 17.81 -5.61 46.57
N ALA A 506 17.61 -6.63 47.42
CA ALA A 506 17.53 -6.44 48.85
C ALA A 506 18.84 -5.88 49.44
N MET A 507 19.99 -6.42 49.03
CA MET A 507 21.30 -5.90 49.42
C MET A 507 21.50 -4.46 48.99
N ALA A 508 21.14 -4.12 47.76
CA ALA A 508 21.21 -2.77 47.20
C ALA A 508 20.23 -1.82 47.91
N MET A 509 19.03 -2.27 48.28
CA MET A 509 18.06 -1.49 49.05
C MET A 509 18.67 -1.10 50.42
N VAL A 510 19.22 -2.06 51.17
CA VAL A 510 19.84 -1.81 52.50
C VAL A 510 21.05 -0.88 52.36
N ALA A 511 21.91 -1.11 51.39
CA ALA A 511 23.07 -0.23 51.13
C ALA A 511 22.63 1.19 50.75
N GLY A 512 21.56 1.34 49.94
CA GLY A 512 20.99 2.62 49.48
C GLY A 512 20.41 3.47 50.61
N LEU A 513 20.02 2.86 51.74
CA LEU A 513 19.54 3.60 52.92
C LEU A 513 20.61 4.54 53.51
N THR A 514 21.89 4.26 53.34
CA THR A 514 22.97 5.14 53.82
C THR A 514 22.87 6.52 53.15
N SER A 515 22.65 6.57 51.85
CA SER A 515 22.51 7.83 51.11
C SER A 515 21.16 8.50 51.40
N LEU A 516 20.08 7.72 51.52
CA LEU A 516 18.75 8.22 51.84
C LEU A 516 18.71 8.83 53.26
N ASN A 517 19.31 8.17 54.23
CA ASN A 517 19.40 8.67 55.60
C ASN A 517 20.23 9.95 55.71
N LYS A 518 21.27 10.10 54.89
CA LYS A 518 22.00 11.37 54.79
C LYS A 518 21.10 12.50 54.28
N ALA A 519 20.32 12.25 53.25
CA ALA A 519 19.36 13.21 52.74
C ALA A 519 18.24 13.54 53.76
N PHE A 520 17.79 12.57 54.56
CA PHE A 520 16.85 12.78 55.65
C PHE A 520 17.44 13.62 56.79
N ALA A 521 18.69 13.39 57.15
CA ALA A 521 19.36 14.19 58.15
C ALA A 521 19.48 15.68 57.75
N GLU A 522 19.72 15.95 56.46
CA GLU A 522 19.72 17.32 55.92
C GLU A 522 18.33 17.98 56.03
N GLN A 523 17.27 17.21 55.91
CA GLN A 523 15.86 17.62 56.08
C GLN A 523 15.39 17.58 57.54
N ARG A 524 16.23 17.21 58.51
CA ARG A 524 15.90 17.01 59.92
C ARG A 524 14.83 15.94 60.15
N LEU A 525 14.78 14.93 59.27
CA LEU A 525 13.91 13.77 59.37
C LEU A 525 14.64 12.61 60.06
N PRO A 526 13.93 11.70 60.74
CA PRO A 526 14.57 10.55 61.40
C PRO A 526 15.14 9.56 60.38
N PRO A 527 16.20 8.81 60.74
CA PRO A 527 16.76 7.82 59.84
C PRO A 527 15.83 6.60 59.69
N ILE A 528 15.85 5.96 58.52
CA ILE A 528 15.14 4.72 58.22
C ILE A 528 16.10 3.52 58.39
N SER A 529 15.58 2.45 58.93
CA SER A 529 16.09 1.11 58.78
C SER A 529 14.98 0.16 58.37
N ILE A 530 15.29 -0.87 57.58
CA ILE A 530 14.30 -1.80 57.02
C ILE A 530 14.61 -3.24 57.45
N GLY A 531 13.56 -4.07 57.49
CA GLY A 531 13.67 -5.51 57.48
C GLY A 531 13.24 -6.03 56.10
N VAL A 532 13.99 -6.97 55.54
CA VAL A 532 13.70 -7.57 54.22
C VAL A 532 13.64 -9.08 54.35
N GLY A 533 12.52 -9.67 53.95
CA GLY A 533 12.32 -11.12 53.90
C GLY A 533 12.14 -11.58 52.46
N ILE A 534 12.90 -12.61 52.06
CA ILE A 534 12.87 -13.15 50.69
C ILE A 534 12.55 -14.64 50.74
N SER A 535 11.67 -15.09 49.89
CA SER A 535 11.33 -16.48 49.72
C SER A 535 11.22 -16.87 48.27
N THR A 536 11.78 -18.02 47.91
CA THR A 536 11.69 -18.59 46.55
C THR A 536 10.87 -19.86 46.60
N GLY A 537 10.03 -20.08 45.63
CA GLY A 537 9.21 -21.29 45.50
C GLY A 537 8.09 -21.17 44.48
N GLU A 538 7.25 -22.21 44.40
CA GLU A 538 6.09 -22.23 43.51
C GLU A 538 5.02 -21.28 43.96
N MET A 539 4.60 -20.40 43.04
CA MET A 539 3.54 -19.41 43.25
C MET A 539 2.60 -19.37 42.03
N ASN A 540 1.36 -19.01 42.26
CA ASN A 540 0.44 -18.66 41.18
C ASN A 540 0.52 -17.16 40.93
N VAL A 541 0.75 -16.75 39.68
CA VAL A 541 0.83 -15.35 39.26
C VAL A 541 -0.20 -15.07 38.17
N GLY A 542 -0.87 -13.93 38.24
CA GLY A 542 -1.87 -13.50 37.25
C GLY A 542 -2.84 -12.46 37.78
N ASP A 543 -3.86 -12.15 36.99
CA ASP A 543 -4.95 -11.26 37.37
C ASP A 543 -5.84 -11.94 38.41
N MET A 544 -5.76 -11.51 39.67
CA MET A 544 -6.51 -12.06 40.78
C MET A 544 -7.37 -11.00 41.46
N GLY A 545 -8.52 -11.39 41.99
CA GLY A 545 -9.42 -10.50 42.67
C GLY A 545 -10.88 -10.74 42.36
N SER A 546 -11.71 -9.76 42.66
CA SER A 546 -13.16 -9.81 42.42
C SER A 546 -13.51 -9.31 40.99
N VAL A 547 -14.77 -9.43 40.61
CA VAL A 547 -15.29 -8.86 39.36
C VAL A 547 -15.09 -7.34 39.32
N TYR A 548 -15.07 -6.68 40.46
CA TYR A 548 -14.98 -5.22 40.58
C TYR A 548 -13.54 -4.69 40.71
N ARG A 549 -12.61 -5.52 41.23
CA ARG A 549 -11.22 -5.11 41.48
C ARG A 549 -10.30 -6.29 41.23
N LYS A 550 -9.51 -6.22 40.17
CA LYS A 550 -8.45 -7.16 39.84
C LYS A 550 -7.09 -6.48 39.99
N ALA A 551 -6.11 -7.23 40.41
CA ALA A 551 -4.72 -6.82 40.45
C ALA A 551 -3.85 -7.97 39.92
N TYR A 552 -2.78 -7.62 39.24
CA TYR A 552 -1.75 -8.59 38.86
C TYR A 552 -0.90 -8.86 40.09
N THR A 553 -1.00 -10.05 40.66
CA THR A 553 -0.40 -10.39 41.96
C THR A 553 0.03 -11.86 42.01
N VAL A 554 0.70 -12.23 43.08
CA VAL A 554 1.16 -13.58 43.34
C VAL A 554 0.50 -14.16 44.59
N LEU A 555 0.14 -15.46 44.56
CA LEU A 555 -0.40 -16.21 45.67
C LEU A 555 0.33 -17.55 45.83
N GLY A 556 0.64 -17.93 47.02
CA GLY A 556 1.28 -19.22 47.30
C GLY A 556 1.82 -19.31 48.72
N ASP A 557 2.22 -20.51 49.09
CA ASP A 557 2.81 -20.75 50.40
C ASP A 557 4.15 -20.03 50.59
N ALA A 558 4.96 -19.94 49.54
CA ALA A 558 6.18 -19.16 49.51
C ALA A 558 5.97 -17.66 49.74
N VAL A 559 4.81 -17.10 49.27
CA VAL A 559 4.45 -15.69 49.51
C VAL A 559 4.22 -15.45 51.00
N ASN A 560 3.44 -16.33 51.66
CA ASN A 560 3.16 -16.25 53.08
C ASN A 560 4.45 -16.45 53.92
N LEU A 561 5.34 -17.35 53.46
CA LEU A 561 6.64 -17.57 54.07
C LEU A 561 7.51 -16.32 54.02
N GLY A 562 7.61 -15.66 52.86
CA GLY A 562 8.39 -14.42 52.67
C GLY A 562 7.98 -13.32 53.64
N SER A 563 6.66 -13.09 53.81
CA SER A 563 6.14 -12.11 54.77
C SER A 563 6.49 -12.44 56.22
N ARG A 564 6.48 -13.72 56.58
CA ARG A 564 6.88 -14.15 57.92
C ARG A 564 8.38 -14.05 58.16
N VAL A 565 9.18 -14.36 57.14
CA VAL A 565 10.64 -14.21 57.18
C VAL A 565 11.03 -12.75 57.35
N GLU A 566 10.31 -11.83 56.71
CA GLU A 566 10.50 -10.39 56.96
C GLU A 566 10.32 -10.03 58.42
N SER A 567 9.20 -10.43 59.04
CA SER A 567 8.92 -10.12 60.44
C SER A 567 9.97 -10.67 61.42
N LEU A 568 10.65 -11.79 61.08
CA LEU A 568 11.74 -12.38 61.88
C LEU A 568 13.04 -11.58 61.82
N THR A 569 13.22 -10.70 60.84
CA THR A 569 14.40 -9.84 60.71
C THR A 569 14.59 -8.97 61.98
N LYS A 570 13.48 -8.51 62.58
CA LYS A 570 13.48 -7.74 63.80
C LYS A 570 13.94 -8.60 65.02
N PHE A 571 13.49 -9.84 65.08
CA PHE A 571 13.83 -10.75 66.15
C PHE A 571 15.32 -11.10 66.17
N TYR A 572 15.88 -11.41 65.00
CA TYR A 572 17.30 -11.75 64.83
C TYR A 572 18.23 -10.54 64.76
N GLY A 573 17.70 -9.30 64.62
CA GLY A 573 18.48 -8.09 64.53
C GLY A 573 19.31 -7.97 63.23
N VAL A 574 18.85 -8.62 62.17
CA VAL A 574 19.49 -8.60 60.82
C VAL A 574 18.62 -7.87 59.81
N ALA A 575 19.23 -7.24 58.83
CA ALA A 575 18.50 -6.45 57.84
C ALA A 575 17.78 -7.31 56.80
N ILE A 576 18.37 -8.43 56.39
CA ILE A 576 17.83 -9.29 55.31
C ILE A 576 17.81 -10.74 55.84
N LEU A 577 16.72 -11.42 55.62
CA LEU A 577 16.57 -12.86 55.78
C LEU A 577 16.05 -13.51 54.51
N VAL A 578 16.63 -14.66 54.14
CA VAL A 578 16.20 -15.44 52.99
C VAL A 578 15.96 -16.91 53.41
N THR A 579 15.11 -17.59 52.67
CA THR A 579 14.86 -19.04 52.86
C THR A 579 15.99 -19.87 52.23
N GLU A 580 16.07 -21.14 52.61
CA GLU A 580 17.03 -22.09 52.07
C GLU A 580 16.99 -22.19 50.56
N GLU A 581 15.80 -22.26 49.97
CA GLU A 581 15.62 -22.35 48.51
C GLU A 581 16.19 -21.10 47.81
N THR A 582 16.03 -19.91 48.42
CA THR A 582 16.61 -18.65 47.89
C THR A 582 18.14 -18.69 47.98
N MET A 583 18.68 -19.13 49.11
CA MET A 583 20.13 -19.23 49.32
C MET A 583 20.76 -20.20 48.31
N LEU A 584 20.18 -21.39 48.11
CA LEU A 584 20.66 -22.40 47.17
C LEU A 584 20.68 -21.89 45.71
N ALA A 585 19.75 -21.00 45.35
CA ALA A 585 19.70 -20.38 44.02
C ALA A 585 20.72 -19.25 43.82
N CYS A 586 21.45 -18.83 44.87
CA CYS A 586 22.39 -17.70 44.84
C CYS A 586 23.84 -18.11 45.22
N PRO A 587 24.50 -19.01 44.48
CA PRO A 587 25.81 -19.54 44.83
C PRO A 587 26.96 -18.51 44.82
N HIS A 588 26.74 -17.32 44.29
CA HIS A 588 27.72 -16.24 44.22
C HIS A 588 27.70 -15.29 45.43
N ILE A 589 26.78 -15.51 46.37
CA ILE A 589 26.64 -14.73 47.60
C ILE A 589 27.09 -15.58 48.80
N ALA A 590 27.79 -14.97 49.71
CA ALA A 590 28.16 -15.60 50.99
C ALA A 590 27.03 -15.39 52.01
N PHE A 591 26.51 -16.49 52.54
CA PHE A 591 25.40 -16.49 53.48
C PHE A 591 25.83 -16.96 54.85
N ARG A 592 25.32 -16.31 55.92
CA ARG A 592 25.40 -16.78 57.30
C ARG A 592 24.10 -17.52 57.63
N LEU A 593 24.20 -18.76 58.13
CA LEU A 593 23.05 -19.48 58.70
C LEU A 593 22.61 -18.77 59.99
N ILE A 594 21.36 -18.35 60.05
CA ILE A 594 20.82 -17.62 61.21
C ILE A 594 20.09 -18.53 62.13
N ASP A 595 19.18 -19.34 61.69
CA ASP A 595 18.44 -20.28 62.54
C ASP A 595 17.67 -21.30 61.70
N LYS A 596 17.22 -22.37 62.32
CA LYS A 596 16.24 -23.29 61.80
C LYS A 596 14.91 -23.06 62.51
N VAL A 597 13.90 -22.58 61.79
CA VAL A 597 12.67 -22.13 62.42
C VAL A 597 11.43 -22.87 61.86
N GLN A 598 10.52 -23.17 62.74
CA GLN A 598 9.17 -23.57 62.37
C GLN A 598 8.25 -22.37 62.51
N VAL A 599 7.88 -21.77 61.39
CA VAL A 599 6.95 -20.61 61.40
C VAL A 599 5.51 -21.06 61.64
N VAL A 600 4.73 -20.23 62.28
CA VAL A 600 3.33 -20.51 62.64
C VAL A 600 2.55 -21.02 61.40
N GLY A 601 1.91 -22.21 61.53
CA GLY A 601 1.11 -22.83 60.46
C GLY A 601 1.89 -23.65 59.43
N LYS A 602 3.21 -23.88 59.61
CA LYS A 602 3.97 -24.88 58.86
C LYS A 602 4.36 -26.07 59.72
N VAL A 603 4.33 -27.26 59.12
CA VAL A 603 4.75 -28.50 59.78
C VAL A 603 6.26 -28.66 59.64
N ASN A 604 6.83 -28.27 58.52
CA ASN A 604 8.24 -28.39 58.21
C ASN A 604 9.02 -27.14 58.67
N ALA A 605 10.14 -27.34 59.29
CA ALA A 605 11.07 -26.28 59.63
C ALA A 605 11.85 -25.83 58.40
N THR A 606 12.14 -24.54 58.32
CA THR A 606 12.91 -23.91 57.23
C THR A 606 14.15 -23.26 57.81
N GLU A 607 15.29 -23.42 57.15
CA GLU A 607 16.52 -22.72 57.52
C GLU A 607 16.49 -21.28 56.95
N LEU A 608 16.93 -20.34 57.76
CA LEU A 608 16.99 -18.92 57.44
C LEU A 608 18.44 -18.49 57.34
N TYR A 609 18.72 -17.72 56.31
CA TYR A 609 20.07 -17.26 56.03
C TYR A 609 20.08 -15.74 55.86
N GLU A 610 21.19 -15.11 56.24
CA GLU A 610 21.50 -13.71 56.00
C GLU A 610 22.51 -13.61 54.86
N PRO A 611 22.23 -12.87 53.77
CA PRO A 611 23.22 -12.55 52.75
C PRO A 611 24.21 -11.53 53.32
N VAL A 612 25.50 -11.84 53.33
CA VAL A 612 26.55 -11.00 53.94
C VAL A 612 27.23 -10.14 52.86
N ASN A 613 27.76 -10.77 51.83
CA ASN A 613 28.44 -10.09 50.75
C ASN A 613 28.54 -11.01 49.49
N PHE A 614 28.96 -10.47 48.36
CA PHE A 614 29.39 -11.31 47.26
C PHE A 614 30.63 -12.12 47.62
N ILE A 615 30.72 -13.37 47.15
CA ILE A 615 31.91 -14.23 47.44
C ILE A 615 33.19 -13.58 46.91
N ALA A 616 33.12 -12.80 45.84
CA ALA A 616 34.26 -12.09 45.28
C ALA A 616 34.78 -10.95 46.18
N ASP A 617 33.90 -10.36 47.00
CA ASP A 617 34.17 -9.13 47.75
C ASP A 617 34.20 -9.34 49.28
N ILE A 618 33.93 -10.56 49.75
CA ILE A 618 33.91 -10.87 51.19
C ILE A 618 35.33 -10.92 51.77
N SER A 619 35.52 -10.31 52.95
CA SER A 619 36.80 -10.40 53.64
C SER A 619 37.04 -11.77 54.22
N GLU A 620 38.35 -12.18 54.37
CA GLU A 620 38.71 -13.44 54.98
C GLU A 620 38.18 -13.54 56.41
N SER A 621 38.19 -12.45 57.18
CA SER A 621 37.66 -12.39 58.53
C SER A 621 36.16 -12.64 58.60
N GLN A 622 35.37 -12.07 57.69
CA GLN A 622 33.94 -12.34 57.62
C GLN A 622 33.65 -13.79 57.19
N LEU A 623 34.42 -14.33 56.25
CA LEU A 623 34.28 -15.72 55.82
C LEU A 623 34.60 -16.68 56.92
N PHE A 624 35.63 -16.35 57.78
CA PHE A 624 36.01 -17.13 59.01
C PHE A 624 34.86 -17.10 60.02
N GLU A 625 34.25 -15.92 60.28
CA GLU A 625 33.10 -15.78 61.18
C GLU A 625 31.89 -16.60 60.69
N ILE A 626 31.59 -16.59 59.45
CA ILE A 626 30.52 -17.42 58.86
C ILE A 626 30.76 -18.89 59.03
N LYS A 627 31.95 -19.37 58.74
CA LYS A 627 32.32 -20.78 58.94
C LYS A 627 32.26 -21.19 60.40
N LYS A 628 32.74 -20.34 61.30
CA LYS A 628 32.72 -20.58 62.73
C LYS A 628 31.29 -20.57 63.29
N SER A 629 30.46 -19.63 62.84
CA SER A 629 29.02 -19.58 63.17
C SER A 629 28.29 -20.84 62.70
N PHE A 630 28.56 -21.31 61.50
CA PHE A 630 28.00 -22.58 61.00
C PHE A 630 28.39 -23.76 61.86
N THR A 631 29.65 -23.83 62.28
CA THR A 631 30.16 -24.89 63.22
C THR A 631 29.43 -24.81 64.54
N ALA A 632 29.25 -23.61 65.09
CA ALA A 632 28.54 -23.43 66.37
C ALA A 632 27.06 -23.90 66.24
N MET A 633 26.38 -23.56 65.08
CA MET A 633 25.02 -24.03 64.77
C MET A 633 24.96 -25.56 64.64
N GLN A 634 25.97 -26.22 64.05
CA GLN A 634 26.05 -27.69 64.00
C GLN A 634 26.10 -28.31 65.37
N HIS A 635 26.93 -27.76 66.22
CA HIS A 635 27.02 -28.24 67.62
C HIS A 635 25.74 -28.02 68.42
N TYR A 636 25.04 -26.85 68.16
CA TYR A 636 23.74 -26.55 68.75
C TYR A 636 22.69 -27.57 68.30
N ASN A 637 22.60 -27.84 67.02
CA ASN A 637 21.64 -28.80 66.45
C ASN A 637 21.90 -30.23 66.88
N ASN A 638 23.16 -30.57 67.10
CA ASN A 638 23.60 -31.90 67.62
C ASN A 638 23.54 -32.01 69.15
N LYS A 639 22.98 -31.06 69.89
CA LYS A 639 22.81 -31.01 71.32
C LYS A 639 24.19 -30.97 72.12
N ASN A 640 25.27 -30.55 71.46
CA ASN A 640 26.56 -30.30 72.02
C ASN A 640 26.64 -28.93 72.71
N TRP A 641 25.84 -28.73 73.76
CA TRP A 641 25.48 -27.38 74.24
C TRP A 641 26.69 -26.61 74.78
N GLN A 642 27.62 -27.25 75.47
CA GLN A 642 28.82 -26.59 76.06
C GLN A 642 29.72 -26.04 74.92
N LEU A 643 29.95 -26.85 73.89
CA LEU A 643 30.80 -26.44 72.79
C LEU A 643 30.11 -25.37 71.92
N ALA A 644 28.79 -25.51 71.67
CA ALA A 644 28.04 -24.51 71.03
C ALA A 644 28.06 -23.15 71.77
N LEU A 645 27.87 -23.19 73.08
CA LEU A 645 27.92 -22.01 73.95
C LEU A 645 29.26 -21.30 73.90
N SER A 646 30.36 -22.00 74.04
CA SER A 646 31.70 -21.41 74.00
C SER A 646 32.02 -20.77 72.66
N LEU A 647 31.55 -21.38 71.53
CA LEU A 647 31.75 -20.84 70.21
C LEU A 647 30.90 -19.60 69.99
N PHE A 648 29.66 -19.58 70.51
CA PHE A 648 28.79 -18.37 70.38
C PHE A 648 29.28 -17.22 71.26
N GLU A 649 29.82 -17.51 72.47
CA GLU A 649 30.44 -16.50 73.35
C GLU A 649 31.67 -15.88 72.68
N GLU A 650 32.56 -16.68 72.11
CA GLU A 650 33.73 -16.21 71.40
C GLU A 650 33.32 -15.37 70.15
N LEU A 651 32.29 -15.83 69.39
CA LEU A 651 31.76 -15.10 68.23
C LEU A 651 31.13 -13.77 68.65
N SER A 652 30.44 -13.69 69.79
CA SER A 652 29.85 -12.44 70.29
C SER A 652 30.88 -11.39 70.70
N GLU A 653 32.07 -11.82 71.16
CA GLU A 653 33.15 -10.90 71.54
C GLU A 653 33.94 -10.38 70.30
N THR A 654 33.96 -11.14 69.20
CA THR A 654 34.78 -10.84 67.99
C THR A 654 33.97 -10.54 66.80
N ALA A 655 32.63 -10.30 66.91
CA ALA A 655 31.70 -10.17 65.82
C ALA A 655 32.03 -9.00 64.88
N LEU A 656 32.13 -9.29 63.62
CA LEU A 656 32.13 -8.30 62.48
C LEU A 656 30.76 -8.15 61.92
N LEU A 657 29.90 -9.15 62.08
CA LEU A 657 28.48 -9.15 61.72
C LEU A 657 27.61 -8.84 62.94
N SER A 658 26.28 -8.81 62.78
CA SER A 658 25.40 -8.60 63.95
C SER A 658 25.65 -9.67 65.06
N ASP A 659 26.07 -9.22 66.20
CA ASP A 659 26.32 -10.07 67.41
C ASP A 659 25.03 -10.53 68.11
N HIS A 660 23.93 -9.79 67.83
CA HIS A 660 22.60 -10.06 68.41
C HIS A 660 22.15 -11.52 68.16
N VAL A 661 22.43 -12.06 66.97
CA VAL A 661 22.18 -13.49 66.69
C VAL A 661 22.84 -14.42 67.66
N TYR A 662 24.11 -14.18 67.99
CA TYR A 662 24.88 -15.02 68.93
C TYR A 662 24.32 -14.91 70.33
N HIS A 663 23.95 -13.72 70.75
CA HIS A 663 23.32 -13.52 72.07
C HIS A 663 21.97 -14.26 72.20
N ILE A 664 21.20 -14.37 71.11
CA ILE A 664 19.97 -15.18 71.13
C ILE A 664 20.28 -16.64 71.43
N PHE A 665 21.29 -17.24 70.80
CA PHE A 665 21.65 -18.61 71.02
C PHE A 665 22.28 -18.81 72.44
N ILE A 666 23.13 -17.91 72.89
CA ILE A 666 23.69 -17.92 74.28
C ILE A 666 22.54 -17.92 75.29
N ASN A 667 21.55 -17.01 75.10
CA ASN A 667 20.40 -16.94 75.98
C ASN A 667 19.52 -18.20 75.95
N ARG A 668 19.32 -18.77 74.74
CA ARG A 668 18.55 -20.02 74.57
C ARG A 668 19.20 -21.16 75.27
N ILE A 669 20.53 -21.33 75.13
CA ILE A 669 21.28 -22.41 75.80
C ILE A 669 21.28 -22.24 77.35
N LYS A 670 21.45 -21.00 77.84
CA LYS A 670 21.46 -20.71 79.26
C LYS A 670 20.14 -20.83 79.99
N ASN A 671 19.01 -20.45 79.23
CA ASN A 671 17.69 -20.29 79.86
C ASN A 671 16.70 -21.39 79.49
N THR A 672 17.03 -22.30 78.59
CA THR A 672 16.16 -23.40 78.23
C THR A 672 16.43 -24.60 79.06
N ASP A 673 15.39 -25.24 79.61
CA ASP A 673 15.59 -26.55 80.30
C ASP A 673 15.84 -27.61 79.21
N LEU A 674 17.12 -27.80 78.92
CA LEU A 674 17.63 -28.66 77.84
C LEU A 674 17.26 -30.13 78.01
N GLN A 675 16.84 -30.54 79.23
CA GLN A 675 16.38 -31.90 79.51
C GLN A 675 14.92 -32.14 79.07
N THR A 676 14.15 -31.09 78.80
CA THR A 676 12.74 -31.19 78.38
C THR A 676 12.59 -31.26 76.91
N LEU A 677 13.66 -31.13 76.11
CA LEU A 677 13.60 -31.21 74.64
C LEU A 677 13.26 -32.64 74.18
N ALA A 678 12.32 -32.77 73.27
CA ALA A 678 11.94 -34.06 72.74
C ALA A 678 13.13 -34.79 72.09
N GLN A 679 13.12 -36.13 72.16
CA GLN A 679 14.25 -36.96 71.66
C GLN A 679 14.47 -36.73 70.16
N ASP A 680 13.42 -36.47 69.45
CA ASP A 680 13.38 -36.22 67.99
C ASP A 680 13.50 -34.71 67.58
N TRP A 681 13.88 -33.84 68.57
CA TRP A 681 14.12 -32.43 68.28
C TRP A 681 15.22 -32.25 67.24
N ASN A 682 14.89 -31.61 66.16
CA ASN A 682 15.68 -31.43 64.92
C ASN A 682 16.40 -30.07 64.86
N GLY A 683 16.57 -29.36 65.98
CA GLY A 683 17.15 -28.01 66.01
C GLY A 683 16.20 -26.87 65.74
N ALA A 684 14.97 -27.16 65.36
CA ALA A 684 14.02 -26.10 64.96
C ALA A 684 13.48 -25.32 66.19
N PHE A 685 13.48 -23.98 66.03
CA PHE A 685 12.88 -23.09 67.03
C PHE A 685 11.44 -22.75 66.61
N ILE A 686 10.46 -22.93 67.49
CA ILE A 686 9.04 -22.67 67.23
C ILE A 686 8.70 -21.24 67.66
N HIS A 687 8.50 -20.35 66.70
CA HIS A 687 7.97 -19.02 67.01
C HIS A 687 6.48 -19.10 67.31
N LYS A 688 6.08 -18.76 68.54
CA LYS A 688 4.68 -18.82 69.04
C LYS A 688 3.88 -17.53 68.77
N THR A 689 4.55 -16.43 68.43
CA THR A 689 3.95 -15.12 68.16
C THR A 689 4.10 -14.75 66.71
N LYS A 690 3.05 -14.08 66.15
CA LYS A 690 3.09 -13.46 64.81
C LYS A 690 3.99 -12.26 64.83
#